data_036251bc5c540c310050cd8c7d142c05
#
_entry.id   036251bc5c540c310050cd8c7d142c05
#
_cell.length_a   1.000
_cell.length_b   1.000
_cell.length_c   1.000
_cell.angle_alpha   90.00
_cell.angle_beta   90.00
_cell.angle_gamma   90.00
#
_symmetry.space_group_name_H-M   'P 1'
#
loop_
_entity.id
_entity.type
_entity.pdbx_description
1 polymer ?
#
loop_
_entity_poly.entity_id
_entity_poly.type
_entity_poly.pdbx_seq_one_letter_code
_entity_poly.pdbx_strand_id
1 'polypeptide(L)'
;ASLLWWQCFVKGAILFFSFFNPQVVNGIEIYSMKIDSKVTSRFARNVITSRAVNRGNVHKEVFFDVELPKTAFITNFSMTIDGVTYPGYIKEKEAAKQEYEKAVSKGQTAGLVKASGRKTEKFTVSVNIAAASKVTFELTYEELLKRQFGKYEMFIKVKPKQLVKDFEIDISIFEPQGITELEAEGTFITNDLQNVIKKTFSDKKGHISFKPTLDQQRTCANCSQSLLDGDFTVKYDVKRTTPDNLQIVNGYFVHFFAPTNLPQLPKNIIFVIDISGSMSGREIEQTREALLKILDDIRDDDFFNFILFGSDVHTWKEKLIKATPENLDEARKFVRGIDTEGMTNLYGGMMKGIEILNAAHEEKFVPKRSASIIIMLTDGQPNVGISNTEDIRTHVKKAIEGKYPLYNLGFGYGVDYGFLEKMALENKGLARRIYPDSDSALQLQGFYDEVSNPMLMDVELHYPENEISGLTKNSFKHFYDGSEIVVAGRFADINQNSLTVDVKGEGANDVLSFTTQQDAEQTAKAFQEQEYIFGDYIERLWAYLTIEQLLEKRTAATGEEKENLTAEVLDLSLKYKFVTPLTSMVVTKPEDYDNQAGIADKTTEAQAAPVVMQALNLCITKQTPVICFTVDGDPHFIISVPQKEDAICFNINEKPGDVLSLINDPVTGITVNGELIGDKRANSDANSQNTYFGKLGIANKYLNLKVTVTSEKITIQNGNEKTAFTWLDSVTLQQEGLTLIINKEKNLVLSMGDGASFVIVLHQVWKKHPLHQDFLGLYTLKSHKLSEQTHGLLGQFFHPIDFTILEIHPGSDPKKPDATMIIKNKELTVTRGWQKDYRKDPKHGIDIPCWFVHNNGAGLVDGVHTDYLVSSLF
;
A
#
# COMPACT_ATOMS: atom_id res chain seq x y z
N ALA A 1 -13.70 49.86 52.47
CA ALA A 1 -13.83 51.30 52.31
C ALA A 1 -13.52 51.60 50.85
N SER A 2 -14.54 51.88 50.20
CA SER A 2 -15.08 53.14 49.61
C SER A 2 -14.50 53.36 48.25
N LEU A 3 -15.38 53.20 47.26
CA LEU A 3 -16.28 54.17 46.64
C LEU A 3 -15.67 54.92 45.43
N LEU A 4 -16.31 54.71 44.30
CA LEU A 4 -17.06 55.62 43.40
C LEU A 4 -16.18 56.41 42.39
N TRP A 5 -16.51 56.61 41.15
CA TRP A 5 -17.70 56.93 40.36
C TRP A 5 -17.36 56.95 38.88
N TRP A 6 -18.10 56.30 37.97
CA TRP A 6 -19.03 56.84 36.97
C TRP A 6 -18.51 57.89 36.00
N GLN A 7 -18.49 57.53 34.71
CA GLN A 7 -19.31 58.26 33.72
C GLN A 7 -19.41 57.52 32.38
N CYS A 8 -20.62 57.44 31.86
CA CYS A 8 -21.07 56.96 30.57
C CYS A 8 -20.56 57.75 29.40
N PHE A 9 -20.26 57.06 28.26
CA PHE A 9 -20.60 57.58 26.94
C PHE A 9 -21.15 56.47 26.08
N VAL A 10 -22.43 56.65 25.71
CA VAL A 10 -23.19 55.91 24.72
C VAL A 10 -22.68 56.28 23.34
N LYS A 11 -22.28 55.30 22.51
CA LYS A 11 -22.44 55.34 21.06
C LYS A 11 -22.35 53.96 20.48
N GLY A 12 -23.49 53.51 19.91
CA GLY A 12 -23.59 52.65 18.71
C GLY A 12 -23.06 51.22 18.82
N ALA A 13 -23.74 50.34 19.54
CA ALA A 13 -23.59 48.92 19.37
C ALA A 13 -24.26 48.51 18.06
N ILE A 14 -23.49 48.35 17.01
CA ILE A 14 -23.85 47.49 15.88
C ILE A 14 -23.46 46.07 16.30
N LEU A 15 -24.44 45.29 16.67
CA LEU A 15 -24.33 43.85 16.88
C LEU A 15 -24.06 43.19 15.52
N PHE A 16 -22.78 42.97 15.20
CA PHE A 16 -22.40 41.95 14.21
C PHE A 16 -22.64 40.58 14.84
N PHE A 17 -23.77 39.99 14.57
CA PHE A 17 -23.89 38.54 14.62
C PHE A 17 -22.98 37.97 13.58
N SER A 18 -21.74 37.64 13.96
CA SER A 18 -20.91 36.71 13.19
C SER A 18 -21.58 35.36 13.27
N PHE A 19 -22.35 35.03 12.25
CA PHE A 19 -22.65 33.63 11.99
C PHE A 19 -21.31 32.92 11.78
N PHE A 20 -20.90 32.14 12.78
CA PHE A 20 -19.80 31.19 12.62
C PHE A 20 -20.20 30.19 11.54
N ASN A 21 -19.78 30.42 10.31
CA ASN A 21 -19.77 29.42 9.27
C ASN A 21 -18.77 28.33 9.70
N PRO A 22 -19.14 27.05 9.71
CA PRO A 22 -18.16 25.98 9.90
C PRO A 22 -17.07 26.17 8.85
N GLN A 23 -15.81 26.11 9.27
CA GLN A 23 -14.68 26.29 8.35
C GLN A 23 -14.74 25.22 7.26
N VAL A 24 -15.10 25.65 6.07
CA VAL A 24 -15.16 24.82 4.86
C VAL A 24 -13.73 24.61 4.41
N VAL A 25 -13.21 23.41 4.53
CA VAL A 25 -11.87 23.06 4.05
C VAL A 25 -11.86 23.27 2.54
N ASN A 26 -11.11 24.27 2.07
CA ASN A 26 -10.99 24.63 0.64
C ASN A 26 -12.27 25.00 -0.11
N GLY A 27 -13.35 25.45 0.56
CA GLY A 27 -14.59 25.89 -0.10
C GLY A 27 -15.51 24.76 -0.56
N ILE A 28 -15.16 23.51 -0.30
CA ILE A 28 -16.03 22.35 -0.55
C ILE A 28 -16.64 21.87 0.77
N GLU A 29 -17.95 21.73 0.80
CA GLU A 29 -18.69 21.19 1.95
C GLU A 29 -19.29 19.84 1.58
N ILE A 30 -18.93 18.78 2.32
CA ILE A 30 -19.63 17.49 2.31
C ILE A 30 -20.77 17.61 3.30
N TYR A 31 -22.01 17.80 2.82
CA TYR A 31 -23.17 18.03 3.68
C TYR A 31 -23.95 16.74 4.01
N SER A 32 -23.74 15.65 3.25
CA SER A 32 -24.33 14.34 3.53
C SER A 32 -23.34 13.23 3.18
N MET A 33 -23.21 12.24 4.07
CA MET A 33 -22.45 11.01 3.86
C MET A 33 -23.24 9.85 4.46
N LYS A 34 -23.67 8.93 3.62
CA LYS A 34 -24.42 7.73 4.00
C LYS A 34 -23.68 6.48 3.58
N ILE A 35 -23.62 5.51 4.49
CA ILE A 35 -23.07 4.18 4.25
C ILE A 35 -24.21 3.19 4.50
N ASP A 36 -24.72 2.58 3.44
CA ASP A 36 -25.75 1.55 3.45
C ASP A 36 -25.09 0.19 3.15
N SER A 37 -25.19 -0.74 4.09
CA SER A 37 -24.59 -2.05 4.00
C SER A 37 -25.64 -3.13 4.10
N LYS A 38 -25.63 -4.06 3.15
CA LYS A 38 -26.51 -5.23 3.13
C LYS A 38 -25.67 -6.50 3.13
N VAL A 39 -25.78 -7.29 4.18
CA VAL A 39 -25.08 -8.56 4.33
C VAL A 39 -26.08 -9.69 4.17
N THR A 40 -25.81 -10.60 3.24
CA THR A 40 -26.61 -11.81 3.02
C THR A 40 -25.68 -13.01 3.01
N SER A 41 -25.86 -13.93 3.95
CA SER A 41 -25.04 -15.14 4.07
C SER A 41 -23.53 -14.80 3.99
N ARG A 42 -23.04 -13.93 4.88
CA ARG A 42 -21.66 -13.45 4.97
C ARG A 42 -21.19 -12.59 3.79
N PHE A 43 -21.94 -12.50 2.70
CA PHE A 43 -21.56 -11.67 1.55
C PHE A 43 -22.15 -10.28 1.70
N ALA A 44 -21.27 -9.28 1.83
CA ALA A 44 -21.62 -7.91 2.09
C ALA A 44 -21.58 -7.07 0.80
N ARG A 45 -22.62 -6.25 0.59
CA ARG A 45 -22.67 -5.21 -0.42
C ARG A 45 -22.82 -3.87 0.28
N ASN A 46 -21.83 -3.01 0.08
CA ASN A 46 -21.71 -1.73 0.76
C ASN A 46 -21.84 -0.59 -0.26
N VAL A 47 -22.72 0.37 0.03
CA VAL A 47 -22.94 1.55 -0.80
C VAL A 47 -22.60 2.81 0.00
N ILE A 48 -21.59 3.55 -0.43
CA ILE A 48 -21.19 4.83 0.15
C ILE A 48 -21.71 5.95 -0.74
N THR A 49 -22.65 6.74 -0.23
CA THR A 49 -23.20 7.92 -0.92
C THR A 49 -22.70 9.19 -0.24
N SER A 50 -21.90 9.98 -0.96
CA SER A 50 -21.40 11.27 -0.49
C SER A 50 -21.96 12.41 -1.32
N ARG A 51 -22.49 13.45 -0.65
CA ARG A 51 -23.03 14.65 -1.32
C ARG A 51 -22.21 15.86 -0.92
N ALA A 52 -21.64 16.53 -1.91
CA ALA A 52 -20.80 17.69 -1.73
C ALA A 52 -21.32 18.90 -2.52
N VAL A 53 -20.98 20.11 -2.06
CA VAL A 53 -21.25 21.36 -2.74
C VAL A 53 -19.99 22.23 -2.76
N ASN A 54 -19.68 22.80 -3.92
CA ASN A 54 -18.68 23.85 -4.05
C ASN A 54 -19.36 25.21 -3.77
N ARG A 55 -19.05 25.82 -2.64
CA ARG A 55 -19.57 27.15 -2.28
C ARG A 55 -18.68 28.30 -2.79
N GLY A 56 -17.58 27.95 -3.46
CA GLY A 56 -16.66 28.94 -4.04
C GLY A 56 -17.11 29.48 -5.39
N ASN A 57 -16.47 30.55 -5.83
CA ASN A 57 -16.74 31.23 -7.11
C ASN A 57 -15.95 30.65 -8.29
N VAL A 58 -15.10 29.64 -8.05
CA VAL A 58 -14.27 28.97 -9.04
C VAL A 58 -14.47 27.46 -8.95
N HIS A 59 -14.27 26.76 -10.06
CA HIS A 59 -14.24 25.29 -10.05
C HIS A 59 -13.09 24.79 -9.15
N LYS A 60 -13.32 23.67 -8.48
CA LYS A 60 -12.33 23.04 -7.60
C LYS A 60 -12.26 21.54 -7.81
N GLU A 61 -11.03 21.05 -7.91
CA GLU A 61 -10.77 19.63 -7.89
C GLU A 61 -10.82 19.12 -6.44
N VAL A 62 -11.54 18.04 -6.23
CA VAL A 62 -11.75 17.39 -4.94
C VAL A 62 -11.31 15.95 -5.03
N PHE A 63 -10.51 15.52 -4.05
CA PHE A 63 -10.09 14.15 -3.91
C PHE A 63 -10.89 13.48 -2.80
N PHE A 64 -11.62 12.43 -3.16
CA PHE A 64 -12.30 11.57 -2.19
C PHE A 64 -11.43 10.34 -1.95
N ASP A 65 -10.82 10.30 -0.78
CA ASP A 65 -10.08 9.14 -0.34
C ASP A 65 -11.03 8.17 0.37
N VAL A 66 -11.16 6.97 -0.14
CA VAL A 66 -11.92 5.88 0.46
C VAL A 66 -10.95 4.76 0.80
N GLU A 67 -10.94 4.32 2.04
CA GLU A 67 -10.17 3.15 2.48
C GLU A 67 -11.13 1.97 2.60
N LEU A 68 -10.90 0.92 1.82
CA LEU A 68 -11.73 -0.29 1.78
C LEU A 68 -10.95 -1.50 2.29
N PRO A 69 -11.63 -2.55 2.80
CA PRO A 69 -10.96 -3.82 3.09
C PRO A 69 -10.19 -4.34 1.87
N LYS A 70 -9.03 -4.95 2.08
CA LYS A 70 -8.22 -5.52 0.98
C LYS A 70 -8.95 -6.60 0.17
N THR A 71 -9.85 -7.29 0.83
CA THR A 71 -10.71 -8.30 0.24
C THR A 71 -11.85 -7.71 -0.60
N ALA A 72 -12.14 -6.41 -0.50
CA ALA A 72 -13.26 -5.80 -1.19
C ALA A 72 -12.96 -5.53 -2.67
N PHE A 73 -13.95 -5.77 -3.53
CA PHE A 73 -13.94 -5.33 -4.92
C PHE A 73 -14.98 -4.23 -5.14
N ILE A 74 -14.53 -3.08 -5.70
CA ILE A 74 -15.46 -2.06 -6.16
C ILE A 74 -16.24 -2.62 -7.36
N THR A 75 -17.56 -2.45 -7.34
CA THR A 75 -18.47 -2.98 -8.35
C THR A 75 -19.28 -1.91 -9.07
N ASN A 76 -19.40 -0.73 -8.46
CA ASN A 76 -20.03 0.42 -9.09
C ASN A 76 -19.44 1.72 -8.54
N PHE A 77 -19.30 2.69 -9.44
CA PHE A 77 -19.05 4.08 -9.09
C PHE A 77 -19.88 4.96 -10.02
N SER A 78 -20.68 5.85 -9.47
CA SER A 78 -21.45 6.80 -10.26
C SER A 78 -21.35 8.21 -9.69
N MET A 79 -21.55 9.17 -10.55
CA MET A 79 -21.53 10.58 -10.20
C MET A 79 -22.81 11.26 -10.73
N THR A 80 -23.53 11.94 -9.86
CA THR A 80 -24.71 12.72 -10.23
C THR A 80 -24.41 14.20 -10.10
N ILE A 81 -24.52 14.94 -11.20
CA ILE A 81 -24.31 16.38 -11.28
C ILE A 81 -25.57 17.00 -11.85
N ASP A 82 -26.13 18.00 -11.15
CA ASP A 82 -27.34 18.72 -11.57
C ASP A 82 -28.52 17.79 -11.95
N GLY A 83 -28.63 16.66 -11.23
CA GLY A 83 -29.70 15.67 -11.42
C GLY A 83 -29.44 14.65 -12.54
N VAL A 84 -28.33 14.76 -13.27
CA VAL A 84 -27.95 13.79 -14.30
C VAL A 84 -26.90 12.81 -13.71
N THR A 85 -27.16 11.50 -13.80
CA THR A 85 -26.27 10.45 -13.29
C THR A 85 -25.38 9.92 -14.41
N TYR A 86 -24.08 9.96 -14.16
CA TYR A 86 -23.02 9.42 -15.00
C TYR A 86 -22.50 8.13 -14.37
N PRO A 87 -22.81 6.95 -14.93
CA PRO A 87 -22.32 5.68 -14.43
C PRO A 87 -20.85 5.47 -14.79
N GLY A 88 -20.11 4.79 -13.91
CA GLY A 88 -18.78 4.32 -14.23
C GLY A 88 -18.80 3.09 -15.12
N TYR A 89 -17.82 3.01 -15.99
CA TYR A 89 -17.59 1.87 -16.86
C TYR A 89 -16.29 1.18 -16.48
N ILE A 90 -16.36 -0.13 -16.32
CA ILE A 90 -15.17 -0.94 -16.06
C ILE A 90 -14.48 -1.30 -17.38
N LYS A 91 -13.17 -1.15 -17.40
CA LYS A 91 -12.30 -1.48 -18.53
C LYS A 91 -11.03 -2.15 -18.04
N GLU A 92 -10.30 -2.78 -18.94
CA GLU A 92 -8.92 -3.17 -18.70
C GLU A 92 -8.11 -1.94 -18.26
N LYS A 93 -7.19 -2.13 -17.33
CA LYS A 93 -6.49 -1.04 -16.62
C LYS A 93 -5.77 -0.07 -17.57
N GLU A 94 -5.05 -0.57 -18.55
CA GLU A 94 -4.33 0.28 -19.52
C GLU A 94 -5.30 1.00 -20.47
N ALA A 95 -6.37 0.35 -20.91
CA ALA A 95 -7.40 0.98 -21.72
C ALA A 95 -8.15 2.09 -20.95
N ALA A 96 -8.44 1.85 -19.68
CA ALA A 96 -9.03 2.85 -18.77
C ALA A 96 -8.09 4.05 -18.59
N LYS A 97 -6.79 3.79 -18.40
CA LYS A 97 -5.75 4.81 -18.26
C LYS A 97 -5.61 5.66 -19.52
N GLN A 98 -5.59 5.05 -20.69
CA GLN A 98 -5.51 5.78 -21.98
C GLN A 98 -6.73 6.68 -22.22
N GLU A 99 -7.95 6.20 -21.90
CA GLU A 99 -9.16 7.00 -22.00
C GLU A 99 -9.15 8.18 -21.03
N TYR A 100 -8.67 7.95 -19.83
CA TYR A 100 -8.43 8.94 -18.80
C TYR A 100 -7.43 10.01 -19.26
N GLU A 101 -6.25 9.61 -19.71
CA GLU A 101 -5.20 10.53 -20.21
C GLU A 101 -5.69 11.33 -21.42
N LYS A 102 -6.49 10.71 -22.30
CA LYS A 102 -7.14 11.38 -23.41
C LYS A 102 -8.19 12.40 -22.95
N ALA A 103 -8.93 12.12 -21.88
CA ALA A 103 -9.85 13.06 -21.26
C ALA A 103 -9.10 14.22 -20.59
N VAL A 104 -7.99 13.92 -19.87
CA VAL A 104 -7.12 14.93 -19.25
C VAL A 104 -6.44 15.83 -20.29
N SER A 105 -5.91 15.26 -21.38
CA SER A 105 -5.25 16.02 -22.46
C SER A 105 -6.22 16.99 -23.16
N LYS A 106 -7.52 16.69 -23.11
CA LYS A 106 -8.59 17.58 -23.60
C LYS A 106 -9.04 18.61 -22.55
N GLY A 107 -8.34 18.74 -21.40
CA GLY A 107 -8.72 19.64 -20.31
C GLY A 107 -9.78 19.07 -19.37
N GLN A 108 -10.07 17.78 -19.43
CA GLN A 108 -10.99 17.06 -18.56
C GLN A 108 -10.25 16.52 -17.32
N THR A 109 -10.84 16.60 -16.13
CA THR A 109 -10.18 16.27 -14.87
C THR A 109 -10.19 14.78 -14.58
N ALA A 110 -9.12 14.29 -13.96
CA ALA A 110 -8.93 12.89 -13.70
C ALA A 110 -8.11 12.63 -12.42
N GLY A 111 -8.29 11.50 -11.73
CA GLY A 111 -7.64 11.15 -10.47
C GLY A 111 -6.90 9.81 -10.47
N LEU A 112 -5.82 9.72 -9.69
CA LEU A 112 -4.99 8.53 -9.52
C LEU A 112 -5.11 7.96 -8.11
N VAL A 113 -5.10 6.64 -7.98
CA VAL A 113 -5.31 5.90 -6.74
C VAL A 113 -3.99 5.40 -6.15
N LYS A 114 -3.87 5.43 -4.82
CA LYS A 114 -2.74 4.84 -4.08
C LYS A 114 -3.23 3.99 -2.91
N ALA A 115 -2.63 2.80 -2.78
CA ALA A 115 -2.82 1.96 -1.62
C ALA A 115 -1.89 2.38 -0.47
N SER A 116 -2.42 2.42 0.72
CA SER A 116 -1.60 2.44 1.93
C SER A 116 -2.41 1.75 3.01
N GLY A 117 -1.95 0.64 3.52
CA GLY A 117 -2.68 0.25 4.66
C GLY A 117 -2.54 -1.17 5.15
N ARG A 118 -2.93 -1.42 6.31
CA ARG A 118 -2.80 -2.57 7.17
C ARG A 118 -3.85 -3.64 6.85
N LYS A 119 -5.13 -3.31 7.08
CA LYS A 119 -6.30 -4.12 6.73
C LYS A 119 -7.07 -3.56 5.53
N THR A 120 -6.69 -2.37 5.02
CA THR A 120 -7.43 -1.62 4.02
C THR A 120 -6.56 -1.19 2.84
N GLU A 121 -7.18 -1.03 1.69
CA GLU A 121 -6.61 -0.37 0.51
C GLU A 121 -7.24 1.00 0.33
N LYS A 122 -6.42 1.97 -0.08
CA LYS A 122 -6.87 3.33 -0.32
C LYS A 122 -7.21 3.51 -1.80
N PHE A 123 -8.42 4.00 -2.06
CA PHE A 123 -8.89 4.43 -3.36
C PHE A 123 -9.07 5.94 -3.35
N THR A 124 -8.53 6.62 -4.33
CA THR A 124 -8.72 8.06 -4.49
C THR A 124 -9.55 8.31 -5.75
N VAL A 125 -10.68 8.99 -5.57
CA VAL A 125 -11.51 9.47 -6.67
C VAL A 125 -11.32 10.98 -6.78
N SER A 126 -10.83 11.45 -7.91
CA SER A 126 -10.68 12.88 -8.20
C SER A 126 -11.86 13.40 -9.02
N VAL A 127 -12.43 14.50 -8.59
CA VAL A 127 -13.54 15.14 -9.30
C VAL A 127 -13.40 16.65 -9.29
N ASN A 128 -13.61 17.26 -10.44
CA ASN A 128 -13.71 18.72 -10.55
C ASN A 128 -15.16 19.16 -10.37
N ILE A 129 -15.42 19.96 -9.32
CA ILE A 129 -16.75 20.51 -9.03
C ILE A 129 -16.80 21.97 -9.49
N ALA A 130 -17.68 22.28 -10.43
CA ALA A 130 -17.89 23.64 -10.90
C ALA A 130 -18.29 24.58 -9.75
N ALA A 131 -18.08 25.88 -9.93
CA ALA A 131 -18.51 26.91 -8.98
C ALA A 131 -20.02 26.80 -8.68
N ALA A 132 -20.40 26.90 -7.40
CA ALA A 132 -21.79 26.82 -6.89
C ALA A 132 -22.54 25.52 -7.24
N SER A 133 -21.87 24.48 -7.73
CA SER A 133 -22.50 23.20 -8.13
C SER A 133 -22.54 22.19 -6.99
N LYS A 134 -23.53 21.28 -7.07
CA LYS A 134 -23.69 20.12 -6.17
C LYS A 134 -23.34 18.84 -6.94
N VAL A 135 -22.72 17.92 -6.23
CA VAL A 135 -22.40 16.61 -6.76
C VAL A 135 -22.73 15.51 -5.74
N THR A 136 -23.27 14.40 -6.23
CA THR A 136 -23.47 13.18 -5.45
C THR A 136 -22.55 12.11 -6.02
N PHE A 137 -21.77 11.45 -5.15
CA PHE A 137 -20.96 10.28 -5.48
C PHE A 137 -21.58 9.07 -4.84
N GLU A 138 -21.62 7.99 -5.57
CA GLU A 138 -22.04 6.70 -5.07
C GLU A 138 -20.98 5.66 -5.45
N LEU A 139 -20.41 5.03 -4.44
CA LEU A 139 -19.44 3.95 -4.57
C LEU A 139 -20.05 2.67 -4.00
N THR A 140 -20.06 1.59 -4.78
CA THR A 140 -20.47 0.27 -4.29
C THR A 140 -19.28 -0.66 -4.31
N TYR A 141 -19.10 -1.39 -3.20
CA TYR A 141 -18.13 -2.49 -3.12
C TYR A 141 -18.75 -3.72 -2.48
N GLU A 142 -18.20 -4.87 -2.81
CA GLU A 142 -18.65 -6.17 -2.31
C GLU A 142 -17.47 -6.92 -1.69
N GLU A 143 -17.76 -7.69 -0.63
CA GLU A 143 -16.76 -8.51 0.07
C GLU A 143 -17.40 -9.73 0.72
N LEU A 144 -16.64 -10.82 0.83
CA LEU A 144 -16.99 -11.96 1.67
C LEU A 144 -16.40 -11.73 3.07
N LEU A 145 -17.25 -11.64 4.08
CA LEU A 145 -16.85 -11.54 5.48
C LEU A 145 -16.21 -12.86 5.93
N LYS A 146 -14.96 -12.78 6.39
CA LYS A 146 -14.23 -13.96 6.88
C LYS A 146 -14.54 -14.18 8.37
N ARG A 147 -14.76 -15.45 8.75
CA ARG A 147 -14.91 -15.84 10.14
C ARG A 147 -13.52 -16.00 10.76
N GLN A 148 -13.26 -15.24 11.81
CA GLN A 148 -12.03 -15.29 12.60
C GLN A 148 -12.38 -15.24 14.09
N PHE A 149 -11.73 -16.07 14.90
CA PHE A 149 -12.00 -16.15 16.35
C PHE A 149 -13.48 -16.36 16.68
N GLY A 150 -14.19 -17.09 15.85
CA GLY A 150 -15.60 -17.39 16.05
C GLY A 150 -16.58 -16.32 15.62
N LYS A 151 -16.14 -15.21 15.01
CA LYS A 151 -17.00 -14.10 14.57
C LYS A 151 -16.69 -13.67 13.14
N TYR A 152 -17.72 -13.24 12.41
CA TYR A 152 -17.56 -12.49 11.17
C TYR A 152 -17.32 -11.03 11.52
N GLU A 153 -16.35 -10.41 10.88
CA GLU A 153 -16.01 -9.01 11.09
C GLU A 153 -16.23 -8.21 9.82
N MET A 154 -17.03 -7.15 9.92
CA MET A 154 -17.21 -6.15 8.87
C MET A 154 -16.58 -4.84 9.32
N PHE A 155 -15.73 -4.29 8.47
CA PHE A 155 -14.92 -3.13 8.78
C PHE A 155 -15.24 -1.97 7.85
N ILE A 156 -15.58 -0.81 8.43
CA ILE A 156 -15.90 0.43 7.71
C ILE A 156 -14.96 1.53 8.19
N LYS A 157 -14.15 2.09 7.28
CA LYS A 157 -13.32 3.26 7.59
C LYS A 157 -14.15 4.53 7.51
N VAL A 158 -14.17 5.30 8.58
CA VAL A 158 -14.89 6.57 8.71
C VAL A 158 -13.90 7.71 8.85
N LYS A 159 -13.82 8.59 7.83
CA LYS A 159 -12.90 9.75 7.86
C LYS A 159 -13.38 10.89 6.95
N PRO A 160 -14.48 11.57 7.28
CA PRO A 160 -15.01 12.67 6.47
C PRO A 160 -14.14 13.93 6.49
N LYS A 161 -13.15 14.03 7.40
CA LYS A 161 -12.24 15.19 7.59
C LYS A 161 -12.94 16.51 7.93
N GLN A 162 -14.26 16.52 8.09
CA GLN A 162 -15.08 17.68 8.45
C GLN A 162 -16.35 17.24 9.16
N LEU A 163 -17.07 18.18 9.76
CA LEU A 163 -18.42 17.92 10.30
C LEU A 163 -19.38 17.70 9.13
N VAL A 164 -20.19 16.64 9.19
CA VAL A 164 -21.17 16.27 8.14
C VAL A 164 -22.58 16.42 8.69
N LYS A 165 -23.39 17.29 8.06
CA LYS A 165 -24.74 17.61 8.55
C LYS A 165 -25.65 16.38 8.60
N ASP A 166 -25.55 15.51 7.61
CA ASP A 166 -26.35 14.29 7.48
C ASP A 166 -25.40 13.11 7.34
N PHE A 167 -24.88 12.62 8.47
CA PHE A 167 -24.02 11.43 8.53
C PHE A 167 -24.82 10.24 9.02
N GLU A 168 -24.73 9.10 8.31
CA GLU A 168 -25.47 7.90 8.65
C GLU A 168 -24.70 6.64 8.22
N ILE A 169 -24.63 5.66 9.11
CA ILE A 169 -24.27 4.27 8.81
C ILE A 169 -25.50 3.43 9.09
N ASP A 170 -25.99 2.70 8.10
CA ASP A 170 -27.11 1.78 8.19
C ASP A 170 -26.71 0.41 7.68
N ILE A 171 -26.83 -0.63 8.53
CA ILE A 171 -26.36 -1.97 8.22
C ILE A 171 -27.48 -2.96 8.48
N SER A 172 -27.86 -3.71 7.45
CA SER A 172 -28.84 -4.78 7.51
C SER A 172 -28.16 -6.11 7.26
N ILE A 173 -28.34 -7.07 8.17
CA ILE A 173 -27.74 -8.41 8.09
C ILE A 173 -28.87 -9.42 8.01
N PHE A 174 -28.76 -10.35 7.07
CA PHE A 174 -29.64 -11.50 6.94
C PHE A 174 -28.83 -12.81 6.90
N GLU A 175 -29.10 -13.67 7.88
CA GLU A 175 -28.51 -15.00 7.97
C GLU A 175 -29.57 -16.08 8.04
N PRO A 176 -29.71 -16.93 7.02
CA PRO A 176 -30.73 -18.00 7.01
C PRO A 176 -30.67 -18.96 8.20
N GLN A 177 -29.46 -19.19 8.72
CA GLN A 177 -29.22 -20.05 9.89
C GLN A 177 -29.64 -19.40 11.21
N GLY A 178 -29.78 -18.08 11.24
CA GLY A 178 -30.02 -17.28 12.44
C GLY A 178 -28.72 -16.68 13.00
N ILE A 179 -28.88 -15.56 13.70
CA ILE A 179 -27.79 -14.80 14.32
C ILE A 179 -27.74 -15.14 15.81
N THR A 180 -26.55 -15.44 16.35
CA THR A 180 -26.35 -15.75 17.77
C THR A 180 -25.98 -14.52 18.58
N GLU A 181 -25.19 -13.64 17.98
CA GLU A 181 -24.69 -12.42 18.59
C GLU A 181 -24.49 -11.33 17.54
N LEU A 182 -24.57 -10.08 17.95
CA LEU A 182 -24.33 -8.92 17.09
C LEU A 182 -23.71 -7.82 17.94
N GLU A 183 -22.56 -7.32 17.55
CA GLU A 183 -21.83 -6.25 18.20
C GLU A 183 -21.48 -5.15 17.21
N ALA A 184 -21.41 -3.91 17.68
CA ALA A 184 -20.95 -2.77 16.90
C ALA A 184 -20.10 -1.88 17.79
N GLU A 185 -18.91 -1.53 17.32
CA GLU A 185 -17.93 -0.73 18.03
C GLU A 185 -17.19 0.20 17.04
N GLY A 186 -16.49 1.20 17.55
CA GLY A 186 -15.69 2.08 16.72
C GLY A 186 -14.54 2.69 17.51
N THR A 187 -13.37 2.86 16.88
CA THR A 187 -12.18 3.43 17.52
C THR A 187 -12.37 4.91 17.89
N PHE A 188 -13.32 5.59 17.24
CA PHE A 188 -13.70 6.98 17.49
C PHE A 188 -14.93 7.11 18.41
N ILE A 189 -15.52 6.01 18.86
CA ILE A 189 -16.73 6.01 19.69
C ILE A 189 -16.37 6.34 21.14
N THR A 190 -16.74 7.52 21.57
CA THR A 190 -16.71 7.95 22.98
C THR A 190 -17.95 7.44 23.73
N ASN A 191 -17.96 7.58 25.05
CA ASN A 191 -19.13 7.20 25.87
C ASN A 191 -20.44 7.87 25.41
N ASP A 192 -20.37 9.13 24.94
CA ASP A 192 -21.53 9.84 24.42
C ASP A 192 -22.01 9.34 23.08
N LEU A 193 -21.08 8.93 22.21
CA LEU A 193 -21.37 8.35 20.88
C LEU A 193 -21.86 6.90 20.98
N GLN A 194 -21.49 6.16 22.02
CA GLN A 194 -21.95 4.78 22.23
C GLN A 194 -23.48 4.67 22.25
N ASN A 195 -24.15 5.63 22.86
CA ASN A 195 -25.60 5.67 22.92
C ASN A 195 -26.30 6.01 21.60
N VAL A 196 -25.53 6.47 20.61
CA VAL A 196 -26.03 6.77 19.25
C VAL A 196 -26.11 5.50 18.39
N ILE A 197 -25.32 4.48 18.72
CA ILE A 197 -25.39 3.18 18.05
C ILE A 197 -26.68 2.48 18.48
N LYS A 198 -27.61 2.34 17.53
CA LYS A 198 -28.84 1.56 17.73
C LYS A 198 -28.63 0.19 17.11
N LYS A 199 -28.84 -0.85 17.90
CA LYS A 199 -28.63 -2.23 17.50
C LYS A 199 -29.87 -3.05 17.84
N THR A 200 -30.39 -3.76 16.87
CA THR A 200 -31.48 -4.73 17.04
C THR A 200 -31.17 -5.98 16.24
N PHE A 201 -31.45 -7.14 16.77
CA PHE A 201 -31.47 -8.37 16.00
C PHE A 201 -32.54 -9.33 16.50
N SER A 202 -33.06 -10.10 15.58
CA SER A 202 -33.96 -11.22 15.80
C SER A 202 -33.33 -12.46 15.22
N ASP A 203 -34.03 -13.59 15.23
CA ASP A 203 -33.50 -14.88 14.79
C ASP A 203 -32.60 -14.80 13.54
N LYS A 204 -33.11 -14.26 12.43
CA LYS A 204 -32.38 -14.24 11.14
C LYS A 204 -31.93 -12.83 10.68
N LYS A 205 -32.38 -11.79 11.34
CA LYS A 205 -32.18 -10.40 10.91
C LYS A 205 -31.44 -9.60 11.95
N GLY A 206 -30.41 -8.89 11.55
CA GLY A 206 -29.71 -7.91 12.34
C GLY A 206 -29.82 -6.52 11.70
N HIS A 207 -29.93 -5.49 12.51
CA HIS A 207 -29.92 -4.11 12.04
C HIS A 207 -29.11 -3.23 12.99
N ILE A 208 -28.21 -2.42 12.42
CA ILE A 208 -27.39 -1.45 13.12
C ILE A 208 -27.56 -0.10 12.43
N SER A 209 -27.84 0.94 13.23
CA SER A 209 -27.90 2.32 12.75
C SER A 209 -27.06 3.23 13.63
N PHE A 210 -26.22 4.06 13.00
CA PHE A 210 -25.43 5.08 13.66
C PHE A 210 -25.60 6.42 12.95
N LYS A 211 -26.25 7.37 13.63
CA LYS A 211 -26.62 8.69 13.08
C LYS A 211 -26.36 9.80 14.09
N PRO A 212 -25.08 10.24 14.26
CA PRO A 212 -24.73 11.29 15.20
C PRO A 212 -25.16 12.68 14.68
N THR A 213 -25.64 13.51 15.57
CA THR A 213 -25.88 14.95 15.30
C THR A 213 -24.56 15.70 15.10
N LEU A 214 -24.62 16.91 14.55
CA LEU A 214 -23.41 17.74 14.39
C LEU A 214 -22.67 17.97 15.71
N ASP A 215 -23.43 18.21 16.81
CA ASP A 215 -22.82 18.46 18.12
C ASP A 215 -22.13 17.22 18.69
N GLN A 216 -22.69 16.03 18.45
CA GLN A 216 -22.11 14.76 18.85
C GLN A 216 -20.83 14.41 18.01
N GLN A 217 -20.71 14.95 16.81
CA GLN A 217 -19.52 14.77 15.98
C GLN A 217 -18.34 15.66 16.38
N ARG A 218 -18.55 16.71 17.20
CA ARG A 218 -17.52 17.68 17.55
C ARG A 218 -16.54 17.14 18.61
N THR A 219 -15.28 17.49 18.46
CA THR A 219 -14.24 17.19 19.48
C THR A 219 -14.44 18.02 20.76
N CYS A 220 -15.08 19.21 20.69
CA CYS A 220 -15.51 20.02 21.80
C CYS A 220 -16.69 20.92 21.39
N ALA A 221 -17.43 21.51 22.36
CA ALA A 221 -18.67 22.27 22.11
C ALA A 221 -18.58 23.34 21.01
N ASN A 222 -17.43 23.97 20.82
CA ASN A 222 -17.19 25.02 19.80
C ASN A 222 -16.16 24.62 18.74
N CYS A 223 -15.72 23.34 18.71
CA CYS A 223 -14.74 22.87 17.76
C CYS A 223 -15.36 22.68 16.36
N SER A 224 -14.60 23.00 15.33
CA SER A 224 -14.92 22.67 13.94
C SER A 224 -14.41 21.29 13.52
N GLN A 225 -13.58 20.65 14.34
CA GLN A 225 -13.01 19.33 14.10
C GLN A 225 -14.02 18.23 14.43
N SER A 226 -14.03 17.18 13.59
CA SER A 226 -14.89 16.02 13.77
C SER A 226 -14.19 14.92 14.57
N LEU A 227 -14.91 14.28 15.49
CA LEU A 227 -14.53 13.03 16.15
C LEU A 227 -14.54 11.83 15.17
N LEU A 228 -15.26 11.94 14.05
CA LEU A 228 -15.41 10.85 13.08
C LEU A 228 -14.12 10.62 12.30
N ASP A 229 -13.12 10.03 12.93
CA ASP A 229 -11.85 9.62 12.33
C ASP A 229 -11.40 8.30 12.94
N GLY A 230 -11.70 7.19 12.26
CA GLY A 230 -11.33 5.87 12.75
C GLY A 230 -12.11 4.75 12.05
N ASP A 231 -12.23 3.64 12.76
CA ASP A 231 -12.79 2.40 12.28
C ASP A 231 -14.13 2.13 12.94
N PHE A 232 -15.16 1.81 12.17
CA PHE A 232 -16.44 1.30 12.64
C PHE A 232 -16.50 -0.19 12.30
N THR A 233 -16.57 -1.03 13.31
CA THR A 233 -16.49 -2.49 13.20
C THR A 233 -17.80 -3.12 13.67
N VAL A 234 -18.33 -4.04 12.86
CA VAL A 234 -19.45 -4.89 13.21
C VAL A 234 -18.97 -6.33 13.29
N LYS A 235 -19.29 -6.98 14.41
CA LYS A 235 -18.97 -8.38 14.66
C LYS A 235 -20.27 -9.16 14.91
N TYR A 236 -20.42 -10.33 14.30
CA TYR A 236 -21.54 -11.21 14.54
C TYR A 236 -21.15 -12.67 14.32
N ASP A 237 -21.95 -13.61 14.81
CA ASP A 237 -21.86 -15.04 14.47
C ASP A 237 -23.24 -15.62 14.20
N VAL A 238 -23.26 -16.81 13.58
CA VAL A 238 -24.50 -17.49 13.19
C VAL A 238 -24.71 -18.77 13.99
N LYS A 239 -25.95 -19.23 14.06
CA LYS A 239 -26.30 -20.54 14.67
C LYS A 239 -25.74 -21.67 13.82
N ARG A 240 -25.05 -22.62 14.46
CA ARG A 240 -24.53 -23.84 13.83
C ARG A 240 -25.09 -25.07 14.50
N THR A 241 -26.09 -25.65 13.89
CA THR A 241 -26.66 -26.95 14.33
C THR A 241 -25.99 -28.13 13.62
N THR A 242 -25.41 -27.86 12.45
CA THR A 242 -24.61 -28.78 11.63
C THR A 242 -23.30 -28.13 11.24
N PRO A 243 -22.24 -28.91 10.92
CA PRO A 243 -20.96 -28.38 10.43
C PRO A 243 -21.09 -27.63 9.10
N ASP A 244 -22.10 -28.02 8.31
CA ASP A 244 -22.29 -27.59 6.94
C ASP A 244 -23.45 -26.62 6.82
N ASN A 245 -23.33 -25.65 5.95
CA ASN A 245 -24.42 -24.84 5.45
C ASN A 245 -24.28 -24.71 3.92
N LEU A 246 -25.08 -25.46 3.20
CA LEU A 246 -25.12 -25.49 1.74
C LEU A 246 -26.31 -24.67 1.25
N GLN A 247 -26.10 -23.80 0.29
CA GLN A 247 -27.13 -22.93 -0.31
C GLN A 247 -27.08 -23.03 -1.82
N ILE A 248 -28.24 -23.18 -2.49
CA ILE A 248 -28.35 -23.34 -3.93
C ILE A 248 -29.32 -22.30 -4.48
N VAL A 249 -28.86 -21.44 -5.41
CA VAL A 249 -29.68 -20.42 -6.08
C VAL A 249 -29.25 -20.27 -7.54
N ASN A 250 -30.23 -20.34 -8.46
CA ASN A 250 -30.05 -20.06 -9.89
C ASN A 250 -28.89 -20.83 -10.56
N GLY A 251 -28.75 -22.12 -10.25
CA GLY A 251 -27.71 -22.96 -10.84
C GLY A 251 -26.29 -22.75 -10.26
N TYR A 252 -26.16 -22.00 -9.15
CA TYR A 252 -24.94 -21.83 -8.38
C TYR A 252 -25.16 -22.34 -6.95
N PHE A 253 -24.07 -22.75 -6.31
CA PHE A 253 -24.10 -23.12 -4.90
C PHE A 253 -22.94 -22.45 -4.13
N VAL A 254 -23.15 -22.26 -2.83
CA VAL A 254 -22.10 -21.95 -1.86
C VAL A 254 -22.22 -22.92 -0.69
N HIS A 255 -21.07 -23.45 -0.28
CA HIS A 255 -20.93 -24.34 0.86
C HIS A 255 -20.04 -23.70 1.92
N PHE A 256 -20.60 -23.43 3.07
CA PHE A 256 -19.91 -22.97 4.27
C PHE A 256 -19.69 -24.15 5.20
N PHE A 257 -18.44 -24.44 5.55
CA PHE A 257 -18.06 -25.53 6.42
C PHE A 257 -17.31 -25.00 7.64
N ALA A 258 -17.89 -25.18 8.83
CA ALA A 258 -17.34 -24.73 10.11
C ALA A 258 -17.78 -25.68 11.25
N PRO A 259 -17.16 -26.86 11.38
CA PRO A 259 -17.43 -27.78 12.47
C PRO A 259 -17.03 -27.15 13.82
N THR A 260 -17.79 -27.47 14.85
CA THR A 260 -17.58 -27.00 16.23
C THR A 260 -17.29 -28.18 17.16
N ASN A 261 -16.69 -27.89 18.33
CA ASN A 261 -16.45 -28.88 19.38
C ASN A 261 -15.54 -30.05 18.97
N LEU A 262 -14.64 -29.82 18.02
CA LEU A 262 -13.58 -30.80 17.72
C LEU A 262 -12.40 -30.65 18.67
N PRO A 263 -11.69 -31.75 18.98
CA PRO A 263 -10.42 -31.69 19.72
C PRO A 263 -9.36 -30.96 18.88
N GLN A 264 -8.59 -30.10 19.50
CA GLN A 264 -7.46 -29.43 18.86
C GLN A 264 -6.33 -30.43 18.56
N LEU A 265 -5.67 -30.26 17.43
CA LEU A 265 -4.48 -31.00 17.05
C LEU A 265 -3.25 -30.45 17.77
N PRO A 266 -2.30 -31.29 18.20
CA PRO A 266 -0.97 -30.83 18.57
C PRO A 266 -0.29 -30.12 17.39
N LYS A 267 0.54 -29.14 17.68
CA LYS A 267 1.28 -28.38 16.65
C LYS A 267 2.77 -28.70 16.67
N ASN A 268 3.40 -28.66 15.50
CA ASN A 268 4.84 -28.68 15.34
C ASN A 268 5.25 -27.38 14.65
N ILE A 269 5.86 -26.45 15.37
CA ILE A 269 6.11 -25.10 14.92
C ILE A 269 7.60 -24.86 14.74
N ILE A 270 8.00 -24.46 13.55
CA ILE A 270 9.34 -23.91 13.31
C ILE A 270 9.22 -22.41 13.11
N PHE A 271 9.88 -21.64 13.97
CA PHE A 271 10.08 -20.21 13.82
C PHE A 271 11.43 -19.97 13.15
N VAL A 272 11.41 -19.36 11.95
CA VAL A 272 12.62 -19.00 11.19
C VAL A 272 12.73 -17.47 11.23
N ILE A 273 13.71 -16.97 11.97
CA ILE A 273 13.76 -15.57 12.40
C ILE A 273 14.99 -14.90 11.83
N ASP A 274 14.79 -13.83 11.10
CA ASP A 274 15.83 -12.93 10.63
C ASP A 274 16.42 -12.14 11.81
N ILE A 275 17.74 -12.27 11.99
CA ILE A 275 18.52 -11.49 12.96
C ILE A 275 19.56 -10.62 12.26
N SER A 276 19.43 -10.40 10.94
CA SER A 276 20.33 -9.53 10.20
C SER A 276 20.35 -8.10 10.74
N GLY A 277 21.40 -7.35 10.38
CA GLY A 277 21.59 -5.99 10.89
C GLY A 277 20.46 -5.01 10.56
N SER A 278 19.62 -5.29 9.53
CA SER A 278 18.43 -4.50 9.18
C SER A 278 17.31 -4.62 10.23
N MET A 279 17.20 -5.77 10.90
CA MET A 279 16.24 -5.98 12.00
C MET A 279 16.59 -5.21 13.29
N SER A 280 17.73 -4.49 13.32
CA SER A 280 18.20 -3.80 14.51
C SER A 280 17.28 -2.67 14.95
N GLY A 281 17.04 -2.57 16.26
CA GLY A 281 16.20 -1.56 16.87
C GLY A 281 14.81 -2.08 17.19
N ARG A 282 13.80 -1.36 16.74
CA ARG A 282 12.40 -1.64 17.10
C ARG A 282 11.90 -2.99 16.56
N GLU A 283 12.36 -3.38 15.37
CA GLU A 283 11.91 -4.60 14.69
C GLU A 283 12.25 -5.84 15.52
N ILE A 284 13.50 -5.98 15.99
CA ILE A 284 13.90 -7.13 16.80
C ILE A 284 13.30 -7.08 18.21
N GLU A 285 13.10 -5.87 18.79
CA GLU A 285 12.43 -5.73 20.08
C GLU A 285 10.97 -6.21 20.01
N GLN A 286 10.22 -5.77 19.00
CA GLN A 286 8.84 -6.18 18.80
C GLN A 286 8.71 -7.66 18.42
N THR A 287 9.71 -8.22 17.71
CA THR A 287 9.79 -9.66 17.44
C THR A 287 9.95 -10.44 18.75
N ARG A 288 10.85 -10.03 19.63
CA ARG A 288 11.00 -10.65 20.96
C ARG A 288 9.72 -10.58 21.78
N GLU A 289 9.08 -9.40 21.84
CA GLU A 289 7.81 -9.21 22.57
C GLU A 289 6.71 -10.14 22.05
N ALA A 290 6.55 -10.23 20.72
CA ALA A 290 5.56 -11.10 20.10
C ALA A 290 5.85 -12.59 20.38
N LEU A 291 7.10 -13.01 20.22
CA LEU A 291 7.48 -14.40 20.49
C LEU A 291 7.26 -14.78 21.96
N LEU A 292 7.51 -13.87 22.91
CA LEU A 292 7.24 -14.12 24.33
C LEU A 292 5.74 -14.33 24.59
N LYS A 293 4.88 -13.55 23.93
CA LYS A 293 3.41 -13.74 24.01
C LYS A 293 2.97 -15.05 23.34
N ILE A 294 3.52 -15.36 22.17
CA ILE A 294 3.24 -16.62 21.45
C ILE A 294 3.62 -17.84 22.33
N LEU A 295 4.73 -17.75 23.07
CA LEU A 295 5.14 -18.83 23.99
C LEU A 295 4.17 -19.03 25.16
N ASP A 296 3.32 -18.04 25.47
CA ASP A 296 2.28 -18.20 26.49
C ASP A 296 1.06 -18.98 25.95
N ASP A 297 0.87 -19.05 24.62
CA ASP A 297 -0.23 -19.73 23.93
C ASP A 297 0.16 -21.13 23.40
N ILE A 298 1.44 -21.52 23.51
CA ILE A 298 1.91 -22.86 23.13
C ILE A 298 1.53 -23.87 24.24
N ARG A 299 0.84 -24.94 23.83
CA ARG A 299 0.33 -25.98 24.74
C ARG A 299 1.39 -27.04 25.06
N ASP A 300 1.19 -27.75 26.14
CA ASP A 300 2.09 -28.79 26.62
C ASP A 300 2.21 -30.05 25.71
N ASP A 301 1.25 -30.23 24.78
CA ASP A 301 1.28 -31.26 23.74
C ASP A 301 1.88 -30.80 22.40
N ASP A 302 2.25 -29.52 22.28
CA ASP A 302 2.91 -28.96 21.11
C ASP A 302 4.42 -29.21 21.10
N PHE A 303 5.03 -29.08 19.91
CA PHE A 303 6.46 -29.12 19.67
C PHE A 303 6.90 -27.87 18.91
N PHE A 304 8.08 -27.33 19.22
CA PHE A 304 8.58 -26.13 18.57
C PHE A 304 10.10 -26.04 18.53
N ASN A 305 10.64 -25.17 17.70
CA ASN A 305 12.03 -24.76 17.68
C ASN A 305 12.20 -23.37 17.06
N PHE A 306 13.35 -22.74 17.33
CA PHE A 306 13.77 -21.48 16.75
C PHE A 306 15.00 -21.66 15.87
N ILE A 307 14.96 -21.10 14.69
CA ILE A 307 16.07 -21.02 13.74
C ILE A 307 16.33 -19.52 13.52
N LEU A 308 17.50 -19.07 13.93
CA LEU A 308 17.93 -17.69 13.71
C LEU A 308 18.85 -17.63 12.50
N PHE A 309 18.68 -16.67 11.64
CA PHE A 309 19.58 -16.48 10.50
C PHE A 309 20.04 -15.02 10.37
N GLY A 310 21.36 -14.87 10.36
CA GLY A 310 22.09 -13.66 10.01
C GLY A 310 23.05 -13.99 8.88
N SER A 311 24.36 -13.75 9.03
CA SER A 311 25.38 -14.32 8.13
C SER A 311 25.45 -15.84 8.23
N ASP A 312 25.33 -16.35 9.43
CA ASP A 312 25.28 -17.77 9.77
C ASP A 312 23.87 -18.17 10.23
N VAL A 313 23.64 -19.49 10.33
CA VAL A 313 22.39 -20.06 10.79
C VAL A 313 22.58 -20.70 12.15
N HIS A 314 21.79 -20.26 13.12
CA HIS A 314 21.83 -20.76 14.49
C HIS A 314 20.52 -21.45 14.83
N THR A 315 20.58 -22.62 15.44
CA THR A 315 19.42 -23.33 15.96
C THR A 315 19.40 -23.26 17.47
N TRP A 316 18.23 -22.99 18.05
CA TRP A 316 18.08 -23.05 19.52
C TRP A 316 18.34 -24.47 20.03
N LYS A 317 17.76 -25.46 19.35
CA LYS A 317 17.96 -26.89 19.63
C LYS A 317 18.20 -27.64 18.32
N GLU A 318 18.89 -28.79 18.38
CA GLU A 318 19.16 -29.62 17.20
C GLU A 318 17.87 -30.24 16.60
N LYS A 319 16.85 -30.49 17.46
CA LYS A 319 15.58 -31.12 17.11
C LYS A 319 14.40 -30.29 17.63
N LEU A 320 13.19 -30.61 17.19
CA LEU A 320 11.95 -30.11 17.81
C LEU A 320 11.93 -30.48 19.31
N ILE A 321 11.44 -29.57 20.13
CA ILE A 321 11.35 -29.76 21.59
C ILE A 321 9.88 -29.70 22.00
N LYS A 322 9.46 -30.62 22.85
CA LYS A 322 8.13 -30.61 23.44
C LYS A 322 7.97 -29.41 24.38
N ALA A 323 6.81 -28.77 24.34
CA ALA A 323 6.53 -27.55 25.11
C ALA A 323 6.21 -27.81 26.58
N THR A 324 7.17 -28.45 27.29
CA THR A 324 7.05 -28.58 28.76
C THR A 324 7.27 -27.21 29.42
N PRO A 325 6.80 -27.02 30.68
CA PRO A 325 7.06 -25.77 31.41
C PRO A 325 8.53 -25.39 31.48
N GLU A 326 9.42 -26.37 31.66
CA GLU A 326 10.88 -26.18 31.75
C GLU A 326 11.43 -25.71 30.40
N ASN A 327 10.99 -26.32 29.28
CA ASN A 327 11.40 -25.94 27.92
C ASN A 327 10.85 -24.58 27.52
N LEU A 328 9.65 -24.25 27.92
CA LEU A 328 9.05 -22.91 27.70
C LEU A 328 9.81 -21.82 28.47
N ASP A 329 10.22 -22.08 29.71
CA ASP A 329 11.04 -21.15 30.50
C ASP A 329 12.45 -20.96 29.91
N GLU A 330 13.06 -22.03 29.39
CA GLU A 330 14.31 -21.95 28.65
C GLU A 330 14.14 -21.15 27.32
N ALA A 331 13.06 -21.40 26.59
CA ALA A 331 12.71 -20.69 25.37
C ALA A 331 12.51 -19.18 25.63
N ARG A 332 11.81 -18.81 26.71
CA ARG A 332 11.65 -17.40 27.10
C ARG A 332 12.98 -16.72 27.41
N LYS A 333 13.92 -17.43 28.02
CA LYS A 333 15.28 -16.91 28.27
C LYS A 333 16.02 -16.72 26.93
N PHE A 334 15.94 -17.72 26.05
CA PHE A 334 16.54 -17.66 24.72
C PHE A 334 16.00 -16.49 23.91
N VAL A 335 14.68 -16.33 23.82
CA VAL A 335 14.03 -15.25 23.07
C VAL A 335 14.44 -13.86 23.58
N ARG A 336 14.56 -13.67 24.90
CA ARG A 336 15.05 -12.39 25.46
C ARG A 336 16.50 -12.09 25.10
N GLY A 337 17.30 -13.11 24.79
CA GLY A 337 18.69 -12.99 24.39
C GLY A 337 18.91 -12.86 22.87
N ILE A 338 17.87 -12.94 22.03
CA ILE A 338 18.01 -12.77 20.58
C ILE A 338 18.50 -11.35 20.30
N ASP A 339 19.58 -11.21 19.56
CA ASP A 339 20.14 -9.93 19.13
C ASP A 339 20.49 -9.98 17.65
N THR A 340 20.69 -8.83 17.03
CA THR A 340 20.94 -8.74 15.59
C THR A 340 22.40 -8.91 15.26
N GLU A 341 22.69 -9.70 14.20
CA GLU A 341 24.04 -9.88 13.69
C GLU A 341 24.11 -10.13 12.18
N GLY A 342 25.11 -9.55 11.54
CA GLY A 342 25.53 -9.93 10.21
C GLY A 342 24.59 -9.53 9.08
N MET A 343 24.55 -10.40 8.07
CA MET A 343 23.84 -10.26 6.80
C MET A 343 22.63 -11.23 6.78
N THR A 344 21.96 -11.42 5.63
CA THR A 344 20.68 -12.16 5.53
C THR A 344 20.85 -13.48 4.77
N ASN A 345 21.14 -14.59 5.47
CA ASN A 345 21.18 -15.95 4.91
C ASN A 345 19.81 -16.64 5.00
N LEU A 346 18.81 -16.06 4.34
CA LEU A 346 17.43 -16.56 4.37
C LEU A 346 17.33 -18.00 3.88
N TYR A 347 18.05 -18.35 2.79
CA TYR A 347 18.07 -19.71 2.26
C TYR A 347 18.52 -20.74 3.29
N GLY A 348 19.63 -20.46 3.96
CA GLY A 348 20.16 -21.36 4.98
C GLY A 348 19.19 -21.56 6.15
N GLY A 349 18.60 -20.46 6.64
CA GLY A 349 17.60 -20.50 7.73
C GLY A 349 16.37 -21.33 7.37
N MET A 350 15.80 -21.11 6.18
CA MET A 350 14.65 -21.87 5.68
C MET A 350 14.96 -23.36 5.52
N MET A 351 16.06 -23.70 4.86
CA MET A 351 16.43 -25.10 4.63
C MET A 351 16.69 -25.84 5.94
N LYS A 352 17.30 -25.17 6.94
CA LYS A 352 17.54 -25.77 8.26
C LYS A 352 16.24 -26.03 9.03
N GLY A 353 15.30 -25.09 8.96
CA GLY A 353 13.96 -25.28 9.56
C GLY A 353 13.21 -26.45 8.95
N ILE A 354 13.22 -26.57 7.62
CA ILE A 354 12.58 -27.68 6.88
C ILE A 354 13.27 -29.02 7.21
N GLU A 355 14.60 -29.06 7.27
CA GLU A 355 15.37 -30.25 7.63
C GLU A 355 14.95 -30.79 9.00
N ILE A 356 14.90 -29.93 10.02
CA ILE A 356 14.49 -30.31 11.39
C ILE A 356 13.07 -30.86 11.43
N LEU A 357 12.15 -30.24 10.67
CA LEU A 357 10.75 -30.66 10.63
C LEU A 357 10.59 -32.01 9.89
N ASN A 358 11.26 -32.18 8.76
CA ASN A 358 11.29 -33.45 8.02
C ASN A 358 11.87 -34.57 8.89
N ALA A 359 13.01 -34.35 9.55
CA ALA A 359 13.63 -35.34 10.44
C ALA A 359 12.70 -35.75 11.61
N ALA A 360 11.98 -34.81 12.20
CA ALA A 360 11.01 -35.10 13.26
C ALA A 360 9.85 -36.01 12.79
N HIS A 361 9.41 -35.88 11.55
CA HIS A 361 8.40 -36.77 10.98
C HIS A 361 8.98 -38.13 10.57
N GLU A 362 10.14 -38.20 9.96
CA GLU A 362 10.84 -39.43 9.57
C GLU A 362 11.20 -40.29 10.77
N GLU A 363 11.71 -39.69 11.83
CA GLU A 363 12.04 -40.35 13.10
C GLU A 363 10.79 -40.68 13.93
N LYS A 364 9.58 -40.26 13.50
CA LYS A 364 8.33 -40.38 14.25
C LYS A 364 8.39 -39.77 15.66
N PHE A 365 9.16 -38.71 15.79
CA PHE A 365 9.35 -37.96 17.03
C PHE A 365 8.12 -37.16 17.43
N VAL A 366 7.38 -36.67 16.43
CA VAL A 366 6.12 -35.94 16.59
C VAL A 366 4.91 -36.86 16.38
N PRO A 367 3.74 -36.57 16.97
CA PRO A 367 2.55 -37.35 16.77
C PRO A 367 2.16 -37.41 15.27
N LYS A 368 1.68 -38.60 14.83
CA LYS A 368 1.28 -38.78 13.42
C LYS A 368 0.17 -37.80 12.99
N ARG A 369 -0.75 -37.50 13.93
CA ARG A 369 -1.84 -36.51 13.75
C ARG A 369 -1.50 -35.23 14.49
N SER A 370 -0.60 -34.46 13.93
CA SER A 370 -0.21 -33.15 14.42
C SER A 370 -0.01 -32.17 13.26
N ALA A 371 -0.44 -30.94 13.45
CA ALA A 371 -0.34 -29.90 12.45
C ALA A 371 1.05 -29.28 12.45
N SER A 372 1.80 -29.43 11.36
CA SER A 372 3.12 -28.85 11.21
C SER A 372 3.07 -27.55 10.41
N ILE A 373 3.70 -26.50 10.92
CA ILE A 373 3.72 -25.16 10.33
C ILE A 373 5.13 -24.54 10.40
N ILE A 374 5.48 -23.76 9.38
CA ILE A 374 6.70 -22.96 9.36
C ILE A 374 6.30 -21.48 9.32
N ILE A 375 6.82 -20.69 10.24
CA ILE A 375 6.61 -19.24 10.32
C ILE A 375 7.94 -18.54 10.15
N MET A 376 8.13 -17.82 9.06
CA MET A 376 9.33 -17.03 8.79
C MET A 376 9.06 -15.55 9.02
N LEU A 377 9.99 -14.89 9.72
CA LEU A 377 9.98 -13.46 9.99
C LEU A 377 11.24 -12.83 9.41
N THR A 378 11.12 -11.82 8.55
CA THR A 378 12.24 -11.12 7.91
C THR A 378 11.87 -9.69 7.52
N ASP A 379 12.84 -8.78 7.49
CA ASP A 379 12.70 -7.42 6.94
C ASP A 379 13.58 -7.21 5.69
N GLY A 380 14.44 -8.19 5.39
CA GLY A 380 15.50 -8.05 4.41
C GLY A 380 15.33 -8.87 3.14
N GLN A 381 16.22 -8.56 2.19
CA GLN A 381 16.44 -9.37 1.00
C GLN A 381 17.59 -10.34 1.26
N PRO A 382 17.52 -11.59 0.75
CA PRO A 382 18.61 -12.55 0.88
C PRO A 382 19.87 -12.01 0.20
N ASN A 383 21.00 -12.01 0.93
CA ASN A 383 22.28 -11.48 0.44
C ASN A 383 23.50 -12.32 0.80
N VAL A 384 23.27 -13.48 1.45
CA VAL A 384 24.29 -14.49 1.76
C VAL A 384 23.83 -15.87 1.30
N GLY A 385 24.75 -16.71 0.86
CA GLY A 385 24.45 -18.02 0.31
C GLY A 385 23.74 -17.94 -1.04
N ILE A 386 22.69 -18.74 -1.24
CA ILE A 386 21.82 -18.60 -2.41
C ILE A 386 20.93 -17.37 -2.17
N SER A 387 21.16 -16.32 -2.94
CA SER A 387 20.43 -15.04 -2.85
C SER A 387 19.45 -14.81 -4.00
N ASN A 388 19.50 -15.61 -5.07
CA ASN A 388 18.51 -15.57 -6.12
C ASN A 388 17.16 -16.04 -5.60
N THR A 389 16.16 -15.15 -5.62
CA THR A 389 14.83 -15.42 -5.04
C THR A 389 14.06 -16.54 -5.75
N GLU A 390 14.29 -16.76 -7.04
CA GLU A 390 13.66 -17.84 -7.81
C GLU A 390 14.27 -19.22 -7.46
N ASP A 391 15.59 -19.28 -7.31
CA ASP A 391 16.29 -20.49 -6.86
C ASP A 391 15.85 -20.85 -5.43
N ILE A 392 15.76 -19.87 -4.53
CA ILE A 392 15.29 -20.08 -3.16
C ILE A 392 13.89 -20.68 -3.18
N ARG A 393 12.94 -20.07 -3.90
CA ARG A 393 11.55 -20.57 -4.00
C ARG A 393 11.51 -22.01 -4.51
N THR A 394 12.25 -22.31 -5.58
CA THR A 394 12.31 -23.64 -6.18
C THR A 394 12.84 -24.69 -5.21
N HIS A 395 13.90 -24.39 -4.47
CA HIS A 395 14.48 -25.32 -3.50
C HIS A 395 13.56 -25.49 -2.26
N VAL A 396 12.98 -24.41 -1.74
CA VAL A 396 12.04 -24.46 -0.60
C VAL A 396 10.81 -25.28 -0.97
N LYS A 397 10.20 -25.03 -2.14
CA LYS A 397 9.06 -25.79 -2.66
C LYS A 397 9.37 -27.29 -2.77
N LYS A 398 10.55 -27.63 -3.30
CA LYS A 398 11.01 -29.02 -3.43
C LYS A 398 11.23 -29.66 -2.07
N ALA A 399 11.78 -28.94 -1.10
CA ALA A 399 12.09 -29.47 0.22
C ALA A 399 10.84 -29.67 1.09
N ILE A 400 9.84 -28.79 0.97
CA ILE A 400 8.55 -28.90 1.67
C ILE A 400 7.64 -29.95 1.02
N GLU A 401 7.66 -30.11 -0.32
CA GLU A 401 6.83 -31.07 -1.07
C GLU A 401 5.33 -31.01 -0.74
N GLY A 402 4.83 -29.80 -0.39
CA GLY A 402 3.43 -29.61 -0.02
C GLY A 402 3.01 -30.24 1.33
N LYS A 403 3.97 -30.71 2.14
CA LYS A 403 3.72 -31.33 3.46
C LYS A 403 3.24 -30.31 4.49
N TYR A 404 3.84 -29.12 4.49
CA TYR A 404 3.63 -28.07 5.51
C TYR A 404 3.23 -26.75 4.86
N PRO A 405 2.32 -25.96 5.45
CA PRO A 405 2.13 -24.59 5.04
C PRO A 405 3.31 -23.71 5.52
N LEU A 406 3.72 -22.77 4.67
CA LEU A 406 4.74 -21.76 4.96
C LEU A 406 4.10 -20.40 5.11
N TYR A 407 4.26 -19.78 6.26
CA TYR A 407 3.79 -18.43 6.57
C TYR A 407 4.96 -17.46 6.60
N ASN A 408 4.90 -16.41 5.75
CA ASN A 408 5.95 -15.42 5.66
C ASN A 408 5.48 -14.08 6.20
N LEU A 409 6.16 -13.55 7.22
CA LEU A 409 5.87 -12.28 7.85
C LEU A 409 6.99 -11.30 7.52
N GLY A 410 6.68 -10.32 6.67
CA GLY A 410 7.65 -9.34 6.18
C GLY A 410 7.54 -8.02 6.93
N PHE A 411 8.63 -7.57 7.59
CA PHE A 411 8.67 -6.31 8.31
C PHE A 411 8.92 -5.12 7.40
N GLY A 412 8.18 -4.05 7.63
CA GLY A 412 8.43 -2.75 7.02
C GLY A 412 8.05 -2.65 5.54
N TYR A 413 8.42 -1.53 4.94
CA TYR A 413 8.14 -1.22 3.55
C TYR A 413 9.26 -1.64 2.59
N GLY A 414 10.45 -1.94 3.13
CA GLY A 414 11.65 -2.29 2.36
C GLY A 414 11.79 -3.76 1.98
N VAL A 415 10.97 -4.64 2.55
CA VAL A 415 11.02 -6.07 2.28
C VAL A 415 10.50 -6.39 0.88
N ASP A 416 11.12 -7.35 0.20
CA ASP A 416 10.58 -7.91 -1.06
C ASP A 416 9.35 -8.77 -0.78
N TYR A 417 8.23 -8.08 -0.54
CA TYR A 417 6.97 -8.74 -0.22
C TYR A 417 6.49 -9.65 -1.35
N GLY A 418 6.73 -9.29 -2.61
CA GLY A 418 6.34 -10.12 -3.75
C GLY A 418 7.05 -11.48 -3.79
N PHE A 419 8.31 -11.52 -3.38
CA PHE A 419 9.05 -12.78 -3.20
C PHE A 419 8.48 -13.62 -2.05
N LEU A 420 8.24 -12.99 -0.89
CA LEU A 420 7.67 -13.67 0.28
C LEU A 420 6.27 -14.24 -0.01
N GLU A 421 5.43 -13.47 -0.68
CA GLU A 421 4.08 -13.87 -1.06
C GLU A 421 4.08 -15.07 -2.01
N LYS A 422 4.89 -15.04 -3.06
CA LYS A 422 5.04 -16.17 -3.99
C LYS A 422 5.51 -17.44 -3.27
N MET A 423 6.53 -17.32 -2.44
CA MET A 423 7.08 -18.46 -1.71
C MET A 423 6.05 -19.07 -0.74
N ALA A 424 5.25 -18.25 -0.07
CA ALA A 424 4.17 -18.71 0.81
C ALA A 424 3.06 -19.42 0.02
N LEU A 425 2.54 -18.80 -1.05
CA LEU A 425 1.46 -19.34 -1.90
C LEU A 425 1.85 -20.68 -2.53
N GLU A 426 3.08 -20.83 -3.00
CA GLU A 426 3.61 -22.08 -3.56
C GLU A 426 3.67 -23.22 -2.53
N ASN A 427 3.69 -22.89 -1.24
CA ASN A 427 3.74 -23.81 -0.11
C ASN A 427 2.46 -23.79 0.73
N LYS A 428 1.29 -23.57 0.13
CA LYS A 428 -0.05 -23.66 0.75
C LYS A 428 -0.26 -22.76 1.98
N GLY A 429 0.58 -21.74 2.15
CA GLY A 429 0.51 -20.75 3.21
C GLY A 429 0.12 -19.38 2.68
N LEU A 430 0.45 -18.34 3.43
CA LEU A 430 0.21 -16.95 3.07
C LEU A 430 1.36 -16.06 3.56
N ALA A 431 1.51 -14.89 2.95
CA ALA A 431 2.39 -13.84 3.45
C ALA A 431 1.58 -12.69 4.06
N ARG A 432 2.15 -12.06 5.09
CA ARG A 432 1.59 -10.85 5.68
C ARG A 432 2.68 -9.82 5.91
N ARG A 433 2.36 -8.57 5.57
CA ARG A 433 3.25 -7.45 5.87
C ARG A 433 2.98 -6.95 7.29
N ILE A 434 4.05 -6.75 8.05
CA ILE A 434 4.04 -6.16 9.39
C ILE A 434 4.47 -4.70 9.25
N TYR A 435 3.60 -3.78 9.63
CA TYR A 435 3.81 -2.34 9.44
C TYR A 435 4.48 -1.70 10.66
N PRO A 436 5.61 -0.99 10.48
CA PRO A 436 6.40 -0.45 11.60
C PRO A 436 5.77 0.75 12.28
N ASP A 437 4.81 1.41 11.65
CA ASP A 437 4.09 2.58 12.18
C ASP A 437 2.92 2.21 13.12
N SER A 438 2.71 0.93 13.36
CA SER A 438 1.80 0.38 14.37
C SER A 438 2.50 -0.63 15.27
N ASP A 439 1.78 -1.12 16.28
CA ASP A 439 2.30 -2.15 17.17
C ASP A 439 2.52 -3.48 16.42
N SER A 440 3.76 -3.73 16.03
CA SER A 440 4.13 -4.94 15.29
C SER A 440 3.99 -6.21 16.14
N ALA A 441 4.17 -6.11 17.46
CA ALA A 441 3.97 -7.24 18.35
C ALA A 441 2.52 -7.71 18.35
N LEU A 442 1.56 -6.78 18.38
CA LEU A 442 0.13 -7.10 18.24
C LEU A 442 -0.23 -7.65 16.85
N GLN A 443 0.42 -7.16 15.79
CA GLN A 443 0.20 -7.70 14.44
C GLN A 443 0.70 -9.14 14.32
N LEU A 444 1.87 -9.44 14.88
CA LEU A 444 2.45 -10.79 14.89
C LEU A 444 1.63 -11.76 15.73
N GLN A 445 1.23 -11.32 16.93
CA GLN A 445 0.35 -12.12 17.79
C GLN A 445 -0.99 -12.39 17.11
N GLY A 446 -1.66 -11.37 16.59
CA GLY A 446 -2.93 -11.54 15.90
C GLY A 446 -2.85 -12.45 14.67
N PHE A 447 -1.70 -12.47 13.98
CA PHE A 447 -1.45 -13.47 12.93
C PHE A 447 -1.31 -14.89 13.52
N TYR A 448 -0.50 -15.05 14.58
CA TYR A 448 -0.32 -16.35 15.23
C TYR A 448 -1.66 -16.91 15.74
N ASP A 449 -2.48 -16.08 16.37
CA ASP A 449 -3.80 -16.47 16.87
C ASP A 449 -4.69 -17.07 15.77
N GLU A 450 -4.61 -16.56 14.54
CA GLU A 450 -5.37 -17.10 13.40
C GLU A 450 -4.96 -18.52 13.01
N VAL A 451 -3.71 -18.93 13.26
CA VAL A 451 -3.15 -20.22 12.85
C VAL A 451 -2.77 -21.12 14.02
N SER A 452 -3.06 -20.68 15.26
CA SER A 452 -2.62 -21.36 16.50
C SER A 452 -3.46 -22.57 16.89
N ASN A 453 -4.70 -22.68 16.43
CA ASN A 453 -5.65 -23.69 16.89
C ASN A 453 -6.16 -24.58 15.74
N PRO A 454 -5.31 -25.46 15.14
CA PRO A 454 -5.76 -26.38 14.08
C PRO A 454 -6.65 -27.47 14.68
N MET A 455 -7.79 -27.73 14.01
CA MET A 455 -8.80 -28.72 14.39
C MET A 455 -8.80 -29.91 13.44
N LEU A 456 -8.57 -29.64 12.13
CA LEU A 456 -8.48 -30.67 11.09
C LEU A 456 -7.27 -30.41 10.19
N MET A 457 -6.71 -31.48 9.66
CA MET A 457 -5.70 -31.48 8.60
C MET A 457 -6.27 -32.11 7.34
N ASP A 458 -5.68 -31.77 6.19
CA ASP A 458 -5.97 -32.32 4.88
C ASP A 458 -7.49 -32.41 4.62
N VAL A 459 -8.16 -31.25 4.74
CA VAL A 459 -9.60 -31.15 4.58
C VAL A 459 -9.93 -31.12 3.09
N GLU A 460 -10.69 -32.10 2.64
CA GLU A 460 -11.14 -32.24 1.26
C GLU A 460 -12.67 -32.24 1.19
N LEU A 461 -13.21 -31.39 0.33
CA LEU A 461 -14.64 -31.33 0.05
C LEU A 461 -14.87 -31.95 -1.32
N HIS A 462 -15.59 -33.12 -1.34
CA HIS A 462 -15.86 -33.89 -2.54
C HIS A 462 -17.25 -33.56 -3.08
N TYR A 463 -17.30 -33.14 -4.32
CA TYR A 463 -18.50 -32.82 -5.08
C TYR A 463 -18.65 -33.79 -6.27
N PRO A 464 -19.86 -34.09 -6.75
CA PRO A 464 -20.04 -34.93 -7.93
C PRO A 464 -19.38 -34.30 -9.18
N GLU A 465 -18.36 -34.97 -9.72
CA GLU A 465 -17.51 -34.40 -10.80
C GLU A 465 -18.28 -34.07 -12.08
N ASN A 466 -19.27 -34.86 -12.43
CA ASN A 466 -20.06 -34.67 -13.66
C ASN A 466 -21.17 -33.63 -13.52
N GLU A 467 -21.47 -33.19 -12.31
CA GLU A 467 -22.58 -32.29 -12.01
C GLU A 467 -22.14 -30.86 -11.79
N ILE A 468 -20.83 -30.63 -11.51
CA ILE A 468 -20.30 -29.35 -11.12
C ILE A 468 -19.28 -28.85 -12.16
N SER A 469 -19.40 -27.58 -12.47
CA SER A 469 -18.43 -26.81 -13.29
C SER A 469 -17.95 -25.58 -12.53
N GLY A 470 -16.73 -25.13 -12.79
CA GLY A 470 -16.19 -23.91 -12.17
C GLY A 470 -16.13 -23.95 -10.65
N LEU A 471 -15.70 -25.10 -10.09
CA LEU A 471 -15.53 -25.28 -8.66
C LEU A 471 -14.35 -24.43 -8.16
N THR A 472 -14.55 -23.71 -7.05
CA THR A 472 -13.47 -22.99 -6.36
C THR A 472 -12.60 -24.00 -5.58
N LYS A 473 -11.53 -23.50 -4.89
CA LYS A 473 -10.65 -24.36 -4.09
C LYS A 473 -11.45 -25.19 -3.09
N ASN A 474 -11.25 -26.50 -3.11
CA ASN A 474 -11.97 -27.49 -2.30
C ASN A 474 -11.06 -28.41 -1.46
N SER A 475 -9.76 -28.10 -1.41
CA SER A 475 -8.78 -28.82 -0.58
C SER A 475 -7.97 -27.81 0.25
N PHE A 476 -7.91 -28.05 1.56
CA PHE A 476 -7.30 -27.14 2.52
C PHE A 476 -6.38 -27.93 3.45
N LYS A 477 -5.17 -27.40 3.69
CA LYS A 477 -4.19 -28.11 4.51
C LYS A 477 -4.62 -28.17 5.98
N HIS A 478 -5.17 -27.09 6.53
CA HIS A 478 -5.69 -27.01 7.89
C HIS A 478 -7.04 -26.33 7.94
N PHE A 479 -7.84 -26.70 8.93
CA PHE A 479 -9.01 -25.94 9.40
C PHE A 479 -8.72 -25.53 10.85
N TYR A 480 -8.88 -24.25 11.12
CA TYR A 480 -8.58 -23.64 12.42
C TYR A 480 -9.87 -23.34 13.20
N ASP A 481 -9.78 -23.41 14.55
CA ASP A 481 -10.91 -23.05 15.41
C ASP A 481 -11.36 -21.61 15.17
N GLY A 482 -12.66 -21.40 15.19
CA GLY A 482 -13.26 -20.09 14.92
C GLY A 482 -13.15 -19.61 13.46
N SER A 483 -12.62 -20.42 12.53
CA SER A 483 -12.62 -20.14 11.09
C SER A 483 -13.83 -20.74 10.36
N GLU A 484 -13.93 -20.52 9.05
CA GLU A 484 -14.92 -21.15 8.16
C GLU A 484 -14.29 -21.37 6.78
N ILE A 485 -14.46 -22.54 6.21
CA ILE A 485 -14.11 -22.84 4.82
C ILE A 485 -15.32 -22.49 3.96
N VAL A 486 -15.07 -21.79 2.86
CA VAL A 486 -16.11 -21.42 1.88
C VAL A 486 -15.72 -21.93 0.51
N VAL A 487 -16.61 -22.75 -0.08
CA VAL A 487 -16.47 -23.29 -1.42
C VAL A 487 -17.70 -22.92 -2.23
N ALA A 488 -17.51 -22.47 -3.46
CA ALA A 488 -18.60 -22.17 -4.37
C ALA A 488 -18.40 -22.88 -5.71
N GLY A 489 -19.49 -23.12 -6.42
CA GLY A 489 -19.44 -23.75 -7.72
C GLY A 489 -20.70 -23.47 -8.53
N ARG A 490 -20.64 -23.87 -9.79
CA ARG A 490 -21.75 -23.76 -10.74
C ARG A 490 -22.15 -25.18 -11.18
N PHE A 491 -23.45 -25.46 -11.23
CA PHE A 491 -23.94 -26.71 -11.81
C PHE A 491 -23.65 -26.77 -13.31
N ALA A 492 -23.33 -27.96 -13.81
CA ALA A 492 -23.20 -28.22 -15.24
C ALA A 492 -24.55 -28.09 -15.96
N ASP A 493 -25.61 -28.59 -15.31
CA ASP A 493 -27.02 -28.37 -15.71
C ASP A 493 -27.66 -27.36 -14.74
N ILE A 494 -28.10 -26.23 -15.24
CA ILE A 494 -28.73 -25.15 -14.46
C ILE A 494 -30.05 -25.57 -13.80
N ASN A 495 -30.67 -26.67 -14.30
CA ASN A 495 -31.91 -27.21 -13.76
C ASN A 495 -31.69 -28.18 -12.60
N GLN A 496 -30.45 -28.48 -12.25
CA GLN A 496 -30.13 -29.34 -11.12
C GLN A 496 -30.49 -28.64 -9.82
N ASN A 497 -31.30 -29.30 -8.99
CA ASN A 497 -31.93 -28.73 -7.81
C ASN A 497 -31.42 -29.31 -6.49
N SER A 498 -30.57 -30.31 -6.52
CA SER A 498 -30.03 -30.94 -5.30
C SER A 498 -28.54 -31.21 -5.42
N LEU A 499 -27.84 -31.17 -4.30
CA LEU A 499 -26.40 -31.40 -4.21
C LEU A 499 -26.10 -32.21 -2.94
N THR A 500 -25.34 -33.29 -3.12
CA THR A 500 -24.76 -34.06 -2.01
C THR A 500 -23.26 -33.80 -1.97
N VAL A 501 -22.72 -33.51 -0.80
CA VAL A 501 -21.31 -33.20 -0.60
C VAL A 501 -20.76 -34.04 0.55
N ASP A 502 -19.59 -34.63 0.35
CA ASP A 502 -18.82 -35.32 1.37
C ASP A 502 -17.58 -34.50 1.74
N VAL A 503 -17.44 -34.20 3.03
CA VAL A 503 -16.26 -33.51 3.55
C VAL A 503 -15.46 -34.49 4.40
N LYS A 504 -14.15 -34.61 4.11
CA LYS A 504 -13.22 -35.45 4.87
C LYS A 504 -12.09 -34.63 5.44
N GLY A 505 -11.65 -34.98 6.64
CA GLY A 505 -10.50 -34.32 7.28
C GLY A 505 -9.89 -35.16 8.38
N GLU A 506 -8.61 -35.05 8.58
CA GLU A 506 -7.93 -35.76 9.68
C GLU A 506 -8.04 -34.94 10.97
N GLY A 507 -8.77 -35.47 11.96
CA GLY A 507 -8.88 -34.92 13.30
C GLY A 507 -7.85 -35.52 14.26
N ALA A 508 -7.81 -35.05 15.50
CA ALA A 508 -6.85 -35.49 16.52
C ALA A 508 -6.91 -37.02 16.79
N ASN A 509 -8.12 -37.58 16.84
CA ASN A 509 -8.31 -38.98 17.16
C ASN A 509 -8.58 -39.84 15.93
N ASP A 510 -9.42 -39.39 15.00
CA ASP A 510 -9.93 -40.13 13.85
C ASP A 510 -9.99 -39.32 12.58
N VAL A 511 -10.12 -39.98 11.44
CA VAL A 511 -10.55 -39.35 10.19
C VAL A 511 -12.03 -39.06 10.31
N LEU A 512 -12.42 -37.82 10.18
CA LEU A 512 -13.81 -37.36 10.23
C LEU A 512 -14.39 -37.25 8.83
N SER A 513 -15.63 -37.67 8.70
CA SER A 513 -16.40 -37.56 7.46
C SER A 513 -17.75 -36.94 7.78
N PHE A 514 -18.13 -35.91 7.00
CA PHE A 514 -19.40 -35.23 7.10
C PHE A 514 -20.08 -35.32 5.73
N THR A 515 -21.32 -35.82 5.68
CA THR A 515 -22.11 -35.84 4.45
C THR A 515 -23.30 -34.93 4.62
N THR A 516 -23.49 -34.01 3.68
CA THR A 516 -24.62 -33.09 3.67
C THR A 516 -25.34 -33.16 2.31
N GLN A 517 -26.65 -33.05 2.35
CA GLN A 517 -27.52 -32.97 1.16
C GLN A 517 -28.44 -31.77 1.30
N GLN A 518 -28.53 -30.99 0.25
CA GLN A 518 -29.39 -29.81 0.18
C GLN A 518 -30.12 -29.78 -1.15
N ASP A 519 -31.35 -29.28 -1.15
CA ASP A 519 -32.06 -28.95 -2.39
C ASP A 519 -32.35 -27.42 -2.48
N ALA A 520 -32.59 -26.97 -3.71
CA ALA A 520 -32.83 -25.58 -4.02
C ALA A 520 -34.14 -25.04 -3.43
N GLU A 521 -35.18 -25.91 -3.27
CA GLU A 521 -36.47 -25.52 -2.73
C GLU A 521 -36.36 -25.14 -1.23
N GLN A 522 -35.57 -25.90 -0.48
CA GLN A 522 -35.29 -25.57 0.92
C GLN A 522 -34.54 -24.24 1.07
N THR A 523 -33.56 -24.02 0.18
CA THR A 523 -32.84 -22.73 0.13
C THR A 523 -33.83 -21.60 -0.22
N ALA A 524 -34.64 -21.75 -1.27
CA ALA A 524 -35.61 -20.76 -1.70
C ALA A 524 -36.61 -20.40 -0.59
N LYS A 525 -37.08 -21.38 0.19
CA LYS A 525 -37.96 -21.13 1.36
C LYS A 525 -37.28 -20.28 2.41
N ALA A 526 -36.00 -20.48 2.68
CA ALA A 526 -35.27 -19.72 3.67
C ALA A 526 -35.13 -18.23 3.28
N PHE A 527 -35.22 -17.94 1.97
CA PHE A 527 -35.04 -16.60 1.41
C PHE A 527 -36.34 -15.89 0.98
N GLN A 528 -37.50 -16.61 0.93
CA GLN A 528 -38.79 -16.08 0.43
C GLN A 528 -39.36 -14.85 1.16
N GLU A 529 -38.93 -14.59 2.37
CA GLU A 529 -39.45 -13.48 3.19
C GLU A 529 -38.52 -12.25 3.22
N GLN A 530 -37.60 -12.10 2.24
CA GLN A 530 -36.52 -11.11 2.39
C GLN A 530 -36.50 -10.05 1.29
N GLU A 531 -36.68 -8.79 1.70
CA GLU A 531 -36.50 -7.60 0.86
C GLU A 531 -35.03 -7.24 0.58
N TYR A 532 -34.08 -7.87 1.30
CA TYR A 532 -32.65 -7.46 1.30
C TYR A 532 -31.77 -8.27 0.37
N ILE A 533 -32.31 -9.30 -0.29
CA ILE A 533 -31.51 -10.19 -1.14
C ILE A 533 -31.40 -9.62 -2.54
N PHE A 534 -30.18 -9.45 -3.01
CA PHE A 534 -29.94 -9.36 -4.44
C PHE A 534 -29.96 -10.82 -5.01
N GLY A 535 -30.86 -11.10 -5.95
CA GLY A 535 -31.19 -12.47 -6.39
C GLY A 535 -30.06 -13.26 -7.06
N ASP A 536 -28.93 -12.61 -7.34
CA ASP A 536 -27.71 -13.18 -7.95
C ASP A 536 -26.52 -13.27 -6.98
N TYR A 537 -26.74 -13.18 -5.66
CA TYR A 537 -25.64 -13.09 -4.70
C TYR A 537 -24.71 -14.31 -4.70
N ILE A 538 -25.21 -15.56 -4.91
CA ILE A 538 -24.35 -16.75 -4.96
C ILE A 538 -23.52 -16.75 -6.25
N GLU A 539 -24.08 -16.36 -7.39
CA GLU A 539 -23.31 -16.21 -8.63
C GLU A 539 -22.21 -15.14 -8.47
N ARG A 540 -22.54 -14.02 -7.83
CA ARG A 540 -21.55 -12.96 -7.56
C ARG A 540 -20.48 -13.42 -6.56
N LEU A 541 -20.87 -14.14 -5.51
CA LEU A 541 -19.95 -14.73 -4.55
C LEU A 541 -19.03 -15.77 -5.20
N TRP A 542 -19.57 -16.62 -6.07
CA TRP A 542 -18.75 -17.55 -6.86
C TRP A 542 -17.74 -16.80 -7.74
N ALA A 543 -18.17 -15.76 -8.44
CA ALA A 543 -17.28 -14.95 -9.28
C ALA A 543 -16.21 -14.25 -8.45
N TYR A 544 -16.58 -13.67 -7.29
CA TYR A 544 -15.67 -13.07 -6.33
C TYR A 544 -14.58 -14.06 -5.88
N LEU A 545 -14.96 -15.24 -5.37
CA LEU A 545 -14.03 -16.27 -4.92
C LEU A 545 -13.13 -16.78 -6.06
N THR A 546 -13.70 -16.97 -7.24
CA THR A 546 -12.97 -17.42 -8.43
C THR A 546 -11.90 -16.40 -8.83
N ILE A 547 -12.25 -15.11 -8.89
CA ILE A 547 -11.31 -14.04 -9.22
C ILE A 547 -10.21 -13.93 -8.15
N GLU A 548 -10.55 -13.99 -6.85
CA GLU A 548 -9.57 -13.95 -5.75
C GLU A 548 -8.55 -15.09 -5.91
N GLN A 549 -9.00 -16.31 -6.13
CA GLN A 549 -8.13 -17.47 -6.29
C GLN A 549 -7.30 -17.47 -7.58
N LEU A 550 -7.86 -16.98 -8.68
CA LEU A 550 -7.12 -16.82 -9.94
C LEU A 550 -6.03 -15.75 -9.81
N LEU A 551 -6.29 -14.66 -9.08
CA LEU A 551 -5.27 -13.64 -8.77
C LEU A 551 -4.14 -14.21 -7.91
N GLU A 552 -4.47 -15.05 -6.91
CA GLU A 552 -3.47 -15.77 -6.11
C GLU A 552 -2.61 -16.69 -6.99
N LYS A 553 -3.23 -17.55 -7.81
CA LYS A 553 -2.53 -18.45 -8.75
C LYS A 553 -1.66 -17.66 -9.72
N ARG A 554 -2.18 -16.57 -10.29
CA ARG A 554 -1.46 -15.68 -11.20
C ARG A 554 -0.20 -15.07 -10.56
N THR A 555 -0.22 -14.80 -9.25
CA THR A 555 0.94 -14.28 -8.52
C THR A 555 2.11 -15.25 -8.54
N ALA A 556 1.84 -16.55 -8.42
CA ALA A 556 2.86 -17.60 -8.44
C ALA A 556 3.24 -18.05 -9.87
N ALA A 557 2.33 -17.91 -10.85
CA ALA A 557 2.50 -18.37 -12.22
C ALA A 557 3.49 -17.53 -13.06
N THR A 558 4.09 -18.14 -14.10
CA THR A 558 4.99 -17.50 -15.06
C THR A 558 4.65 -17.91 -16.50
N GLY A 559 5.17 -17.17 -17.49
CA GLY A 559 5.00 -17.49 -18.92
C GLY A 559 3.53 -17.59 -19.35
N GLU A 560 3.23 -18.56 -20.22
CA GLU A 560 1.92 -18.79 -20.83
C GLU A 560 0.81 -19.04 -19.77
N GLU A 561 1.11 -19.75 -18.69
CA GLU A 561 0.16 -19.97 -17.60
C GLU A 561 -0.31 -18.64 -16.98
N LYS A 562 0.62 -17.71 -16.74
CA LYS A 562 0.29 -16.39 -16.22
C LYS A 562 -0.56 -15.57 -17.19
N GLU A 563 -0.31 -15.68 -18.48
CA GLU A 563 -1.10 -14.99 -19.51
C GLU A 563 -2.53 -15.55 -19.56
N ASN A 564 -2.71 -16.87 -19.51
CA ASN A 564 -4.02 -17.53 -19.49
C ASN A 564 -4.82 -17.13 -18.24
N LEU A 565 -4.20 -17.18 -17.06
CA LEU A 565 -4.84 -16.73 -15.80
C LEU A 565 -5.18 -15.23 -15.85
N THR A 566 -4.33 -14.41 -16.48
CA THR A 566 -4.60 -12.98 -16.66
C THR A 566 -5.84 -12.74 -17.52
N ALA A 567 -5.97 -13.48 -18.63
CA ALA A 567 -7.12 -13.40 -19.53
C ALA A 567 -8.42 -13.83 -18.83
N GLU A 568 -8.39 -14.93 -18.06
CA GLU A 568 -9.55 -15.44 -17.31
C GLU A 568 -10.00 -14.46 -16.22
N VAL A 569 -9.06 -13.91 -15.44
CA VAL A 569 -9.37 -12.86 -14.44
C VAL A 569 -9.98 -11.65 -15.10
N LEU A 570 -9.42 -11.19 -16.23
CA LEU A 570 -9.91 -10.02 -16.95
C LEU A 570 -11.35 -10.25 -17.44
N ASP A 571 -11.64 -11.40 -18.06
CA ASP A 571 -12.98 -11.74 -18.56
C ASP A 571 -14.02 -11.73 -17.42
N LEU A 572 -13.73 -12.42 -16.32
CA LEU A 572 -14.63 -12.46 -15.16
C LEU A 572 -14.78 -11.07 -14.52
N SER A 573 -13.68 -10.31 -14.39
CA SER A 573 -13.73 -8.96 -13.81
C SER A 573 -14.59 -8.01 -14.63
N LEU A 574 -14.50 -8.07 -15.96
CA LEU A 574 -15.34 -7.27 -16.87
C LEU A 574 -16.79 -7.72 -16.84
N LYS A 575 -17.05 -9.04 -16.86
CA LYS A 575 -18.40 -9.61 -16.82
C LYS A 575 -19.16 -9.22 -15.55
N TYR A 576 -18.53 -9.38 -14.39
CA TYR A 576 -19.15 -9.11 -13.08
C TYR A 576 -18.92 -7.69 -12.57
N LYS A 577 -18.22 -6.87 -13.33
CA LYS A 577 -17.89 -5.47 -13.02
C LYS A 577 -17.09 -5.30 -11.72
N PHE A 578 -16.09 -6.16 -11.49
CA PHE A 578 -15.18 -6.06 -10.36
C PHE A 578 -13.93 -5.25 -10.73
N VAL A 579 -13.64 -4.21 -9.95
CA VAL A 579 -12.34 -3.51 -10.02
C VAL A 579 -11.29 -4.37 -9.33
N THR A 580 -10.32 -4.82 -10.10
CA THR A 580 -9.25 -5.73 -9.69
C THR A 580 -7.88 -5.09 -10.02
N PRO A 581 -6.75 -5.71 -9.69
CA PRO A 581 -5.45 -5.23 -10.18
C PRO A 581 -5.32 -5.13 -11.71
N LEU A 582 -6.22 -5.78 -12.47
CA LEU A 582 -6.23 -5.80 -13.95
C LEU A 582 -7.26 -4.86 -14.57
N THR A 583 -8.19 -4.33 -13.79
CA THR A 583 -9.30 -3.51 -14.28
C THR A 583 -9.39 -2.20 -13.51
N SER A 584 -9.89 -1.17 -14.15
CA SER A 584 -10.17 0.14 -13.56
C SER A 584 -11.55 0.63 -13.97
N MET A 585 -12.15 1.49 -13.15
CA MET A 585 -13.44 2.09 -13.46
C MET A 585 -13.26 3.56 -13.84
N VAL A 586 -13.81 3.94 -14.99
CA VAL A 586 -13.77 5.29 -15.54
C VAL A 586 -15.17 5.87 -15.54
N VAL A 587 -15.30 7.11 -15.11
CA VAL A 587 -16.53 7.91 -15.26
C VAL A 587 -16.22 9.09 -16.17
N THR A 588 -16.95 9.23 -17.27
CA THR A 588 -16.83 10.34 -18.22
C THR A 588 -18.17 11.01 -18.43
N LYS A 589 -18.20 12.34 -18.49
CA LYS A 589 -19.36 13.09 -18.94
C LYS A 589 -19.38 13.08 -20.48
N PRO A 590 -20.47 12.67 -21.14
CA PRO A 590 -20.60 12.84 -22.59
C PRO A 590 -20.58 14.32 -22.99
N GLU A 591 -20.11 14.61 -24.19
CA GLU A 591 -19.78 15.92 -24.73
C GLU A 591 -20.89 16.97 -24.50
N ASP A 592 -20.65 17.83 -23.56
CA ASP A 592 -21.06 19.22 -23.54
C ASP A 592 -19.95 20.01 -22.85
N TYR A 593 -19.59 21.14 -23.36
CA TYR A 593 -18.41 22.00 -23.18
C TYR A 593 -17.89 22.26 -21.76
N ASP A 594 -18.16 21.41 -20.74
CA ASP A 594 -17.66 21.51 -19.39
C ASP A 594 -17.04 20.19 -18.90
N ASN A 595 -15.76 20.25 -18.67
CA ASN A 595 -14.77 19.19 -18.44
C ASN A 595 -14.91 18.46 -17.09
N GLN A 596 -15.48 17.26 -17.03
CA GLN A 596 -15.45 16.44 -15.82
C GLN A 596 -15.28 14.94 -16.12
N ALA A 597 -14.22 14.34 -15.58
CA ALA A 597 -13.99 12.89 -15.57
C ALA A 597 -13.48 12.44 -14.20
N GLY A 598 -13.86 11.25 -13.77
CA GLY A 598 -13.38 10.63 -12.53
C GLY A 598 -12.97 9.17 -12.76
N ILE A 599 -11.95 8.70 -12.05
CA ILE A 599 -11.49 7.30 -12.07
C ILE A 599 -11.53 6.71 -10.67
N ALA A 600 -11.94 5.43 -10.58
CA ALA A 600 -11.74 4.59 -9.40
C ALA A 600 -10.88 3.37 -9.78
N ASP A 601 -9.73 3.21 -9.13
CA ASP A 601 -8.75 2.16 -9.41
C ASP A 601 -8.26 1.48 -8.12
N LYS A 602 -7.94 0.19 -8.21
CA LYS A 602 -7.36 -0.59 -7.12
C LYS A 602 -5.83 -0.63 -7.28
N THR A 603 -5.10 -0.19 -6.25
CA THR A 603 -3.63 -0.17 -6.29
C THR A 603 -3.03 -1.47 -5.76
N THR A 604 -1.83 -1.80 -6.23
CA THR A 604 -1.03 -2.91 -5.70
C THR A 604 -0.09 -2.45 -4.57
N GLU A 605 0.20 -3.33 -3.62
CA GLU A 605 1.02 -3.03 -2.42
C GLU A 605 2.42 -2.46 -2.72
N ALA A 606 2.95 -2.67 -3.92
CA ALA A 606 4.26 -2.18 -4.34
C ALA A 606 4.38 -0.64 -4.45
N GLN A 607 3.27 0.11 -4.26
CA GLN A 607 3.24 1.57 -4.49
C GLN A 607 2.95 2.41 -3.23
N ALA A 608 3.04 1.85 -2.04
CA ALA A 608 2.81 2.60 -0.81
C ALA A 608 4.02 3.47 -0.42
N ALA A 609 3.95 4.77 -0.64
CA ALA A 609 4.90 5.75 -0.13
C ALA A 609 4.22 6.78 0.78
N PRO A 610 4.90 7.28 1.84
CA PRO A 610 4.27 8.10 2.87
C PRO A 610 3.91 9.53 2.44
N VAL A 611 3.08 10.15 3.26
CA VAL A 611 2.36 11.46 3.18
C VAL A 611 3.16 12.71 2.73
N VAL A 612 4.43 12.62 2.36
CA VAL A 612 5.23 13.75 1.82
C VAL A 612 4.79 14.19 0.42
N MET A 613 3.80 13.52 -0.18
CA MET A 613 3.43 13.69 -1.59
C MET A 613 2.54 14.89 -1.94
N GLN A 614 2.10 15.72 -1.02
CA GLN A 614 1.40 16.97 -1.39
C GLN A 614 2.33 18.04 -2.00
N ALA A 615 3.63 17.98 -1.74
CA ALA A 615 4.60 18.89 -2.33
C ALA A 615 5.21 18.38 -3.66
N LEU A 616 5.13 17.07 -3.95
CA LEU A 616 5.81 16.46 -5.10
C LEU A 616 4.95 16.37 -6.39
N ASN A 617 3.63 16.56 -6.30
CA ASN A 617 2.75 16.60 -7.47
C ASN A 617 2.74 17.95 -8.24
N LEU A 618 3.61 18.87 -7.89
CA LEU A 618 3.66 20.23 -8.47
C LEU A 618 4.45 20.34 -9.79
N CYS A 619 5.04 19.26 -10.28
CA CYS A 619 5.64 19.24 -11.62
C CYS A 619 4.63 19.05 -12.76
N ILE A 620 3.33 18.90 -12.44
CA ILE A 620 2.26 18.75 -13.44
C ILE A 620 1.18 19.79 -13.15
N THR A 621 1.40 21.05 -13.50
CA THR A 621 0.35 22.05 -13.56
C THR A 621 0.07 22.45 -15.01
N LYS A 622 -1.20 22.54 -15.33
CA LYS A 622 -1.81 22.60 -16.66
C LYS A 622 -1.59 23.87 -17.50
N GLN A 623 -0.62 24.73 -17.24
CA GLN A 623 -0.48 25.97 -18.04
C GLN A 623 0.85 26.14 -18.78
N THR A 624 1.88 25.42 -18.42
CA THR A 624 3.13 25.29 -19.21
C THR A 624 3.75 23.93 -18.90
N PRO A 625 4.27 23.18 -19.89
CA PRO A 625 4.99 21.94 -19.62
C PRO A 625 6.25 22.28 -18.79
N VAL A 626 6.21 21.97 -17.50
CA VAL A 626 7.34 22.19 -16.59
C VAL A 626 8.34 21.08 -16.80
N ILE A 627 9.50 21.42 -17.31
CA ILE A 627 10.63 20.51 -17.43
C ILE A 627 11.19 20.28 -16.02
N CYS A 628 11.19 19.03 -15.57
CA CYS A 628 11.88 18.64 -14.35
C CYS A 628 13.27 18.12 -14.70
N PHE A 629 14.29 18.68 -14.04
CA PHE A 629 15.67 18.23 -14.18
C PHE A 629 16.26 17.90 -12.81
N THR A 630 17.09 16.87 -12.80
CA THR A 630 17.66 16.31 -11.57
C THR A 630 19.09 15.87 -11.79
N VAL A 631 19.86 15.82 -10.71
CA VAL A 631 21.16 15.15 -10.67
C VAL A 631 21.30 14.35 -9.39
N ASP A 632 21.72 13.10 -9.52
CA ASP A 632 21.87 12.18 -8.40
C ASP A 632 22.91 11.08 -8.70
N GLY A 633 23.33 10.37 -7.67
CA GLY A 633 24.29 9.26 -7.79
C GLY A 633 25.66 9.68 -8.31
N ASP A 634 26.28 8.87 -9.14
CA ASP A 634 27.52 9.14 -9.89
C ASP A 634 27.17 10.15 -11.00
N PRO A 635 27.37 11.47 -10.81
CA PRO A 635 26.46 12.55 -11.22
C PRO A 635 25.66 12.28 -12.47
N HIS A 636 24.52 11.58 -12.30
CA HIS A 636 23.57 11.26 -13.35
C HIS A 636 22.56 12.39 -13.49
N PHE A 637 22.59 13.04 -14.62
CA PHE A 637 21.66 14.10 -14.98
C PHE A 637 20.49 13.48 -15.72
N ILE A 638 19.25 13.73 -15.26
CA ILE A 638 18.01 13.28 -15.89
C ILE A 638 17.18 14.50 -16.25
N ILE A 639 16.92 14.70 -17.52
CA ILE A 639 16.12 15.79 -18.07
C ILE A 639 14.83 15.19 -18.61
N SER A 640 13.74 15.41 -17.91
CA SER A 640 12.40 14.98 -18.37
C SER A 640 11.94 15.86 -19.53
N VAL A 641 11.44 15.25 -20.61
CA VAL A 641 10.85 15.92 -21.77
C VAL A 641 9.37 15.56 -21.82
N PRO A 642 8.50 16.28 -21.10
CA PRO A 642 7.09 15.88 -20.90
C PRO A 642 6.30 15.78 -22.20
N GLN A 643 6.64 16.56 -23.21
CA GLN A 643 5.97 16.53 -24.53
C GLN A 643 6.20 15.21 -25.29
N LYS A 644 7.28 14.47 -24.95
CA LYS A 644 7.65 13.18 -25.54
C LYS A 644 7.35 12.00 -24.60
N GLU A 645 6.89 12.29 -23.37
CA GLU A 645 6.76 11.29 -22.31
C GLU A 645 8.04 10.46 -22.09
N ASP A 646 9.20 11.12 -22.25
CA ASP A 646 10.51 10.50 -22.26
C ASP A 646 11.53 11.38 -21.52
N ALA A 647 12.75 10.89 -21.39
CA ALA A 647 13.84 11.62 -20.74
C ALA A 647 15.15 11.47 -21.52
N ILE A 648 16.04 12.45 -21.31
CA ILE A 648 17.43 12.42 -21.77
C ILE A 648 18.31 12.34 -20.54
N CYS A 649 19.34 11.52 -20.59
CA CYS A 649 20.28 11.33 -19.48
C CYS A 649 21.73 11.56 -19.95
N PHE A 650 22.58 12.02 -19.04
CA PHE A 650 24.02 12.08 -19.24
C PHE A 650 24.73 12.07 -17.88
N ASN A 651 26.01 11.72 -17.88
CA ASN A 651 26.87 11.79 -16.69
C ASN A 651 27.92 12.87 -16.86
N ILE A 652 28.43 13.39 -15.76
CA ILE A 652 29.61 14.27 -15.73
C ILE A 652 30.68 13.60 -14.88
N ASN A 653 31.81 13.32 -15.48
CA ASN A 653 32.98 12.71 -14.84
C ASN A 653 34.04 13.79 -14.62
N GLU A 654 34.10 14.33 -13.39
CA GLU A 654 35.10 15.32 -12.95
C GLU A 654 35.77 14.85 -11.65
N LYS A 655 36.79 15.56 -11.20
CA LYS A 655 37.61 15.14 -10.05
C LYS A 655 36.95 15.47 -8.72
N PRO A 656 37.19 14.65 -7.68
CA PRO A 656 36.81 15.02 -6.31
C PRO A 656 37.43 16.39 -5.93
N GLY A 657 36.59 17.28 -5.38
CA GLY A 657 36.96 18.66 -5.01
C GLY A 657 36.54 19.70 -6.05
N ASP A 658 36.22 19.27 -7.29
CA ASP A 658 35.72 20.22 -8.29
C ASP A 658 34.28 20.65 -7.93
N VAL A 659 33.99 21.91 -8.25
CA VAL A 659 32.67 22.51 -8.00
C VAL A 659 31.98 22.78 -9.34
N LEU A 660 30.79 22.22 -9.51
CA LEU A 660 29.99 22.38 -10.72
C LEU A 660 28.86 23.39 -10.51
N SER A 661 28.74 24.35 -11.45
CA SER A 661 27.59 25.27 -11.50
C SER A 661 26.37 24.55 -12.08
N LEU A 662 25.39 24.24 -11.22
CA LEU A 662 24.19 23.47 -11.59
C LEU A 662 23.07 24.40 -12.10
N ILE A 663 22.79 25.47 -11.37
CA ILE A 663 21.77 26.46 -11.70
C ILE A 663 22.30 27.84 -11.39
N ASN A 664 22.16 28.76 -12.36
CA ASN A 664 22.47 30.18 -12.17
C ASN A 664 21.35 31.00 -12.84
N ASP A 665 20.61 31.72 -12.02
CA ASP A 665 19.55 32.63 -12.47
C ASP A 665 19.89 34.08 -12.03
N PRO A 666 20.41 34.90 -12.94
CA PRO A 666 20.83 36.26 -12.61
C PRO A 666 19.64 37.18 -12.27
N VAL A 667 18.41 36.89 -12.74
CA VAL A 667 17.23 37.71 -12.51
C VAL A 667 16.65 37.49 -11.12
N THR A 668 16.49 36.23 -10.72
CA THR A 668 16.02 35.92 -9.35
C THR A 668 17.13 35.94 -8.31
N GLY A 669 18.38 35.98 -8.76
CA GLY A 669 19.57 35.94 -7.90
C GLY A 669 19.87 34.59 -7.29
N ILE A 670 19.24 33.54 -7.79
CA ILE A 670 19.40 32.17 -7.29
C ILE A 670 20.57 31.48 -7.99
N THR A 671 21.46 30.92 -7.18
CA THR A 671 22.58 30.07 -7.64
C THR A 671 22.58 28.75 -6.89
N VAL A 672 22.88 27.67 -7.59
CA VAL A 672 23.04 26.31 -7.01
C VAL A 672 24.33 25.72 -7.57
N ASN A 673 25.28 25.43 -6.70
CA ASN A 673 26.54 24.78 -7.06
C ASN A 673 26.73 23.50 -6.24
N GLY A 674 27.45 22.51 -6.82
CA GLY A 674 27.74 21.26 -6.15
C GLY A 674 29.23 20.91 -6.15
N GLU A 675 29.79 20.59 -5.00
CA GLU A 675 31.16 20.11 -4.82
C GLU A 675 31.18 18.58 -4.85
N LEU A 676 32.04 18.02 -5.69
CA LEU A 676 32.19 16.58 -5.89
C LEU A 676 33.07 15.94 -4.81
N ILE A 677 32.72 14.73 -4.40
CA ILE A 677 33.54 13.86 -3.55
C ILE A 677 33.77 12.53 -4.28
N GLY A 678 34.86 11.85 -3.98
CA GLY A 678 35.18 10.52 -4.50
C GLY A 678 34.80 9.42 -3.52
N ASP A 679 35.19 8.20 -3.85
CA ASP A 679 35.14 7.04 -2.95
C ASP A 679 36.08 7.21 -1.74
N LYS A 680 35.83 6.49 -0.62
CA LYS A 680 36.61 6.54 0.62
C LYS A 680 38.10 6.16 0.43
N ARG A 681 38.41 5.33 -0.57
CA ARG A 681 39.76 4.93 -0.92
C ARG A 681 40.01 5.27 -2.38
N ALA A 682 41.02 6.06 -2.66
CA ALA A 682 41.47 6.28 -4.01
C ALA A 682 41.95 4.93 -4.59
N ASN A 683 41.30 4.45 -5.65
CA ASN A 683 41.84 3.34 -6.43
C ASN A 683 43.14 3.80 -7.11
N SER A 684 44.12 2.90 -7.23
CA SER A 684 45.42 3.18 -7.86
C SER A 684 45.35 3.52 -9.37
N ASP A 685 44.20 3.31 -10.00
CA ASP A 685 43.95 3.69 -11.39
C ASP A 685 43.15 4.99 -11.45
N ALA A 686 43.85 6.09 -11.73
CA ALA A 686 43.34 7.47 -11.76
C ALA A 686 42.23 7.73 -12.80
N ASN A 687 41.82 6.76 -13.61
CA ASN A 687 40.87 6.92 -14.72
C ASN A 687 39.48 6.30 -14.51
N SER A 688 39.17 5.75 -13.32
CA SER A 688 37.87 5.10 -13.03
C SER A 688 37.34 5.38 -11.62
N GLN A 689 37.47 6.61 -11.12
CA GLN A 689 36.89 7.00 -9.83
C GLN A 689 35.48 7.56 -10.04
N ASN A 690 34.47 6.86 -9.46
CA ASN A 690 33.12 7.43 -9.36
C ASN A 690 33.14 8.66 -8.45
N THR A 691 32.40 9.68 -8.81
CA THR A 691 32.26 10.92 -8.03
C THR A 691 30.80 11.15 -7.69
N TYR A 692 30.54 11.85 -6.60
CA TYR A 692 29.22 12.12 -6.07
C TYR A 692 29.17 13.54 -5.53
N PHE A 693 27.97 14.14 -5.39
CA PHE A 693 27.86 15.40 -4.68
C PHE A 693 27.96 15.20 -3.17
N GLY A 694 29.04 15.69 -2.55
CA GLY A 694 29.22 15.70 -1.10
C GLY A 694 28.73 16.96 -0.43
N LYS A 695 28.63 18.05 -1.20
CA LYS A 695 28.21 19.36 -0.69
C LYS A 695 27.45 20.13 -1.75
N LEU A 696 26.32 20.74 -1.37
CA LEU A 696 25.55 21.66 -2.21
C LEU A 696 25.50 23.04 -1.57
N GLY A 697 25.74 24.07 -2.36
CA GLY A 697 25.58 25.46 -2.01
C GLY A 697 24.42 26.09 -2.77
N ILE A 698 23.43 26.62 -2.06
CA ILE A 698 22.28 27.29 -2.63
C ILE A 698 22.24 28.71 -2.08
N ALA A 699 22.26 29.69 -2.96
CA ALA A 699 22.27 31.09 -2.53
C ALA A 699 21.18 31.89 -3.27
N ASN A 700 20.69 32.91 -2.59
CA ASN A 700 19.94 33.99 -3.20
C ASN A 700 20.62 35.32 -2.88
N LYS A 701 21.18 35.92 -3.91
CA LYS A 701 21.99 37.17 -3.81
C LYS A 701 21.15 38.33 -3.27
N TYR A 702 19.91 38.44 -3.69
CA TYR A 702 19.05 39.58 -3.32
C TYR A 702 18.52 39.48 -1.88
N LEU A 703 18.38 38.28 -1.37
CA LEU A 703 17.99 38.01 0.01
C LEU A 703 19.20 37.92 0.96
N ASN A 704 20.40 38.01 0.44
CA ASN A 704 21.66 37.80 1.20
C ASN A 704 21.66 36.44 1.96
N LEU A 705 21.06 35.42 1.34
CA LEU A 705 20.80 34.11 1.91
C LEU A 705 21.72 33.05 1.28
N LYS A 706 22.38 32.27 2.12
CA LYS A 706 23.21 31.13 1.71
C LYS A 706 22.81 29.87 2.50
N VAL A 707 22.59 28.77 1.82
CA VAL A 707 22.34 27.44 2.42
C VAL A 707 23.43 26.50 1.96
N THR A 708 24.16 25.94 2.90
CA THR A 708 25.13 24.86 2.65
C THR A 708 24.55 23.56 3.15
N VAL A 709 24.49 22.54 2.29
CA VAL A 709 24.02 21.20 2.61
C VAL A 709 25.18 20.23 2.44
N THR A 710 25.47 19.47 3.48
CA THR A 710 26.45 18.37 3.46
C THR A 710 25.78 17.07 3.92
N SER A 711 26.44 15.93 3.77
CA SER A 711 25.96 14.67 4.31
C SER A 711 25.79 14.65 5.84
N GLU A 712 26.42 15.57 6.56
CA GLU A 712 26.39 15.65 8.02
C GLU A 712 25.42 16.71 8.56
N LYS A 713 25.35 17.87 7.91
CA LYS A 713 24.64 19.06 8.42
C LYS A 713 24.13 19.98 7.34
N ILE A 714 23.13 20.75 7.70
CA ILE A 714 22.50 21.81 6.91
C ILE A 714 22.78 23.15 7.62
N THR A 715 23.39 24.08 6.94
CA THR A 715 23.72 25.38 7.50
C THR A 715 23.06 26.50 6.70
N ILE A 716 22.34 27.38 7.38
CA ILE A 716 21.67 28.55 6.80
C ILE A 716 22.46 29.80 7.31
N GLN A 717 22.81 30.65 6.39
CA GLN A 717 23.38 31.95 6.69
C GLN A 717 22.49 33.03 6.07
N ASN A 718 21.90 33.86 6.92
CA ASN A 718 21.08 35.00 6.55
C ASN A 718 21.81 36.27 7.04
N GLY A 719 22.47 36.95 6.11
CA GLY A 719 23.36 38.03 6.47
C GLY A 719 24.50 37.57 7.41
N ASN A 720 24.52 38.11 8.63
CA ASN A 720 25.49 37.74 9.66
C ASN A 720 25.03 36.60 10.59
N GLU A 721 23.74 36.23 10.53
CA GLU A 721 23.20 35.14 11.36
C GLU A 721 23.48 33.81 10.72
N LYS A 722 23.88 32.84 11.54
CA LYS A 722 24.18 31.47 11.09
C LYS A 722 23.46 30.47 11.97
N THR A 723 22.60 29.68 11.35
CA THR A 723 21.86 28.57 11.99
C THR A 723 22.27 27.24 11.36
N ALA A 724 22.42 26.21 12.17
CA ALA A 724 22.78 24.87 11.68
C ALA A 724 21.81 23.81 12.22
N PHE A 725 21.48 22.84 11.37
CA PHE A 725 20.65 21.68 11.65
C PHE A 725 21.39 20.42 11.22
N THR A 726 20.93 19.29 11.74
CA THR A 726 21.39 17.96 11.33
C THR A 726 20.29 17.26 10.52
N TRP A 727 20.63 16.19 9.84
CA TRP A 727 19.63 15.33 9.16
C TRP A 727 18.72 14.54 10.13
N LEU A 728 19.07 14.53 11.44
CA LEU A 728 18.24 13.90 12.48
C LEU A 728 17.12 14.81 12.99
N ASP A 729 17.11 16.08 12.58
CA ASP A 729 16.10 17.05 12.97
C ASP A 729 14.85 16.93 12.10
N SER A 730 13.70 17.20 12.70
CA SER A 730 12.42 17.41 11.99
C SER A 730 12.01 18.85 12.20
N VAL A 731 12.31 19.71 11.23
CA VAL A 731 12.14 21.15 11.35
C VAL A 731 11.39 21.72 10.16
N THR A 732 10.47 22.63 10.44
CA THR A 732 9.91 23.55 9.44
C THR A 732 10.29 24.96 9.84
N LEU A 733 11.17 25.59 9.06
CA LEU A 733 11.60 26.96 9.23
C LEU A 733 10.96 27.83 8.14
N GLN A 734 10.26 28.88 8.55
CA GLN A 734 9.75 29.92 7.67
C GLN A 734 10.34 31.25 8.08
N GLN A 735 11.11 31.87 7.22
CA GLN A 735 11.66 33.21 7.34
C GLN A 735 11.35 33.99 6.06
N GLU A 736 11.51 35.32 6.09
CA GLU A 736 11.27 36.14 4.92
C GLU A 736 12.15 35.69 3.74
N GLY A 737 11.47 35.25 2.66
CA GLY A 737 12.12 34.72 1.45
C GLY A 737 12.70 33.31 1.56
N LEU A 738 12.51 32.58 2.68
CA LEU A 738 12.98 31.22 2.86
C LEU A 738 11.92 30.32 3.51
N THR A 739 11.59 29.21 2.89
CA THR A 739 10.91 28.10 3.53
C THR A 739 11.82 26.87 3.45
N LEU A 740 12.12 26.27 4.61
CA LEU A 740 12.96 25.10 4.72
C LEU A 740 12.26 24.04 5.58
N ILE A 741 12.17 22.82 5.05
CA ILE A 741 11.57 21.67 5.73
C ILE A 741 12.58 20.53 5.72
N ILE A 742 13.04 20.13 6.92
CA ILE A 742 13.90 18.95 7.09
C ILE A 742 13.00 17.78 7.50
N ASN A 743 12.98 16.75 6.69
CA ASN A 743 12.34 15.47 7.00
C ASN A 743 13.43 14.52 7.49
N LYS A 744 13.40 14.19 8.78
CA LYS A 744 14.41 13.37 9.46
C LYS A 744 14.89 12.22 8.59
N GLU A 745 16.22 12.13 8.39
CA GLU A 745 16.93 11.08 7.67
C GLU A 745 16.48 10.81 6.22
N LYS A 746 15.69 11.72 5.61
CA LYS A 746 15.12 11.50 4.27
C LYS A 746 15.51 12.56 3.27
N ASN A 747 15.01 13.77 3.46
CA ASN A 747 15.23 14.85 2.52
C ASN A 747 15.08 16.24 3.16
N LEU A 748 15.59 17.22 2.45
CA LEU A 748 15.41 18.62 2.73
C LEU A 748 14.61 19.25 1.58
N VAL A 749 13.52 19.93 1.89
CA VAL A 749 12.77 20.76 0.93
C VAL A 749 13.12 22.21 1.20
N LEU A 750 13.55 22.91 0.17
CA LEU A 750 14.01 24.31 0.23
C LEU A 750 13.25 25.13 -0.81
N SER A 751 12.63 26.24 -0.39
CA SER A 751 12.01 27.22 -1.29
C SER A 751 12.61 28.59 -1.01
N MET A 752 13.01 29.30 -2.05
CA MET A 752 13.63 30.64 -1.96
C MET A 752 12.84 31.66 -2.78
N GLY A 753 12.69 32.85 -2.22
CA GLY A 753 12.00 33.97 -2.86
C GLY A 753 10.54 33.62 -3.20
N ASP A 754 10.05 34.08 -4.35
CA ASP A 754 8.68 33.89 -4.80
C ASP A 754 8.38 32.45 -5.30
N GLY A 755 9.27 31.49 -4.99
CA GLY A 755 8.86 30.12 -5.05
C GLY A 755 9.67 29.13 -5.86
N ALA A 756 10.92 29.44 -6.30
CA ALA A 756 11.82 28.38 -6.78
C ALA A 756 12.08 27.37 -5.63
N SER A 757 11.82 26.10 -5.89
CA SER A 757 11.86 25.07 -4.85
C SER A 757 12.69 23.87 -5.28
N PHE A 758 13.49 23.37 -4.33
CA PHE A 758 14.41 22.25 -4.52
C PHE A 758 14.18 21.19 -3.47
N VAL A 759 14.42 19.94 -3.82
CA VAL A 759 14.55 18.84 -2.85
C VAL A 759 15.96 18.32 -2.91
N ILE A 760 16.55 18.16 -1.74
CA ILE A 760 17.85 17.52 -1.59
C ILE A 760 17.64 16.23 -0.84
N VAL A 761 18.07 15.13 -1.42
CA VAL A 761 17.99 13.79 -0.85
C VAL A 761 19.35 13.41 -0.28
N LEU A 762 19.37 12.90 0.95
CA LEU A 762 20.57 12.31 1.54
C LEU A 762 20.56 10.80 1.24
N HIS A 763 21.56 10.35 0.50
CA HIS A 763 21.85 8.93 0.30
C HIS A 763 22.81 8.45 1.37
N GLN A 764 22.29 7.67 2.31
CA GLN A 764 23.09 7.06 3.38
C GLN A 764 23.68 5.75 2.89
N VAL A 765 24.99 5.65 2.95
CA VAL A 765 25.76 4.45 2.65
C VAL A 765 26.18 3.80 3.96
N TRP A 766 26.09 2.48 4.03
CA TRP A 766 26.55 1.76 5.21
C TRP A 766 27.96 2.18 5.64
N LYS A 767 28.13 2.59 6.90
CA LYS A 767 29.38 3.20 7.41
C LYS A 767 30.64 2.35 7.19
N LYS A 768 30.49 1.02 7.14
CA LYS A 768 31.58 0.07 6.84
C LYS A 768 31.69 -0.29 5.36
N HIS A 769 30.94 0.38 4.47
CA HIS A 769 31.07 0.12 3.03
C HIS A 769 32.51 0.34 2.59
N PRO A 770 33.12 -0.60 1.84
CA PRO A 770 34.55 -0.55 1.57
C PRO A 770 34.96 0.62 0.69
N LEU A 771 34.06 1.11 -0.17
CA LEU A 771 34.34 2.13 -1.18
C LEU A 771 33.50 3.39 -0.98
N HIS A 772 32.17 3.29 -0.98
CA HIS A 772 31.26 4.44 -1.04
C HIS A 772 31.10 5.15 0.29
N GLN A 773 30.69 6.42 0.23
CA GLN A 773 30.33 7.28 1.38
C GLN A 773 29.01 8.00 1.10
N ASP A 774 28.44 8.62 2.16
CA ASP A 774 27.17 9.34 2.04
C ASP A 774 27.28 10.48 1.02
N PHE A 775 26.23 10.68 0.21
CA PHE A 775 26.20 11.68 -0.85
C PHE A 775 24.83 12.34 -0.99
N LEU A 776 24.72 13.35 -1.83
CA LEU A 776 23.52 14.16 -2.00
C LEU A 776 23.01 14.10 -3.43
N GLY A 777 21.67 14.02 -3.57
CA GLY A 777 20.94 14.20 -4.82
C GLY A 777 20.17 15.53 -4.83
N LEU A 778 20.10 16.22 -5.96
CA LEU A 778 19.38 17.48 -6.15
C LEU A 778 18.25 17.33 -7.15
N TYR A 779 17.06 17.78 -6.78
CA TYR A 779 15.83 17.71 -7.56
C TYR A 779 15.13 19.07 -7.59
N THR A 780 14.67 19.51 -8.76
CA THR A 780 13.85 20.72 -8.87
C THR A 780 12.37 20.38 -8.71
N LEU A 781 11.65 21.18 -7.90
CA LEU A 781 10.20 21.03 -7.72
C LEU A 781 9.38 22.08 -8.49
N LYS A 782 9.83 23.35 -8.45
CA LYS A 782 9.14 24.49 -9.06
C LYS A 782 10.11 25.28 -9.95
N SER A 783 10.65 24.63 -10.97
CA SER A 783 11.56 25.26 -11.93
C SER A 783 10.89 26.43 -12.68
N HIS A 784 9.56 26.40 -12.91
CA HIS A 784 8.81 27.48 -13.58
C HIS A 784 8.87 28.84 -12.87
N LYS A 785 9.44 28.89 -11.69
CA LYS A 785 9.69 30.13 -10.93
C LYS A 785 11.09 30.71 -11.14
N LEU A 786 11.94 30.04 -11.88
CA LEU A 786 13.19 30.57 -12.41
C LEU A 786 12.94 31.46 -13.63
N SER A 787 13.86 32.36 -13.95
CA SER A 787 13.71 33.28 -15.08
C SER A 787 14.13 32.66 -16.43
N GLU A 788 13.77 33.29 -17.53
CA GLU A 788 14.24 32.93 -18.87
C GLU A 788 15.74 33.05 -19.08
N GLN A 789 16.46 33.72 -18.18
CA GLN A 789 17.93 33.86 -18.23
C GLN A 789 18.65 32.78 -17.41
N THR A 790 17.92 31.81 -16.92
CA THR A 790 18.49 30.71 -16.14
C THR A 790 19.42 29.86 -16.99
N HIS A 791 20.61 29.59 -16.47
CA HIS A 791 21.64 28.76 -17.07
C HIS A 791 22.32 27.84 -16.04
N GLY A 792 23.41 27.15 -16.44
CA GLY A 792 24.09 26.15 -15.63
C GLY A 792 23.91 24.74 -16.20
N LEU A 793 24.60 23.73 -15.66
CA LEU A 793 24.51 22.34 -16.16
C LEU A 793 23.07 21.79 -16.15
N LEU A 794 22.27 22.11 -15.14
CA LEU A 794 20.86 21.81 -15.06
C LEU A 794 19.98 22.96 -15.58
N GLY A 795 20.36 24.20 -15.20
CA GLY A 795 19.53 25.38 -15.47
C GLY A 795 19.30 25.65 -16.95
N GLN A 796 20.24 25.32 -17.85
CA GLN A 796 20.08 25.44 -19.31
C GLN A 796 18.88 24.65 -19.87
N PHE A 797 18.42 23.62 -19.14
CA PHE A 797 17.25 22.82 -19.48
C PHE A 797 15.94 23.36 -18.91
N PHE A 798 15.96 24.56 -18.32
CA PHE A 798 14.76 25.31 -17.97
C PHE A 798 13.92 25.65 -19.19
N HIS A 799 14.59 25.89 -20.33
CA HIS A 799 13.92 26.12 -21.59
C HIS A 799 13.44 24.79 -22.19
N PRO A 800 12.23 24.75 -22.82
CA PRO A 800 11.75 23.55 -23.49
C PRO A 800 12.74 23.05 -24.52
N ILE A 801 13.15 21.80 -24.39
CA ILE A 801 13.94 21.09 -25.39
C ILE A 801 13.05 20.06 -26.09
N ASP A 802 13.29 19.89 -27.35
CA ASP A 802 12.68 18.84 -28.17
C ASP A 802 13.76 18.03 -28.86
N PHE A 803 13.49 16.75 -29.08
CA PHE A 803 14.40 15.87 -29.81
C PHE A 803 13.65 14.93 -30.73
N THR A 804 14.31 14.45 -31.76
CA THR A 804 13.77 13.44 -32.67
C THR A 804 14.73 12.27 -32.75
N ILE A 805 14.22 11.05 -32.63
CA ILE A 805 14.97 9.82 -32.85
C ILE A 805 14.78 9.43 -34.33
N LEU A 806 15.87 9.34 -35.09
CA LEU A 806 15.85 9.00 -36.50
C LEU A 806 15.94 7.50 -36.71
N GLU A 807 17.08 6.89 -36.38
CA GLU A 807 17.38 5.50 -36.66
C GLU A 807 17.75 4.79 -35.36
N ILE A 808 17.12 3.64 -35.14
CA ILE A 808 17.39 2.77 -33.98
C ILE A 808 18.20 1.58 -34.51
N HIS A 809 19.39 1.37 -33.98
CA HIS A 809 20.29 0.29 -34.33
C HIS A 809 20.44 -0.70 -33.14
N PRO A 810 20.74 -1.97 -33.39
CA PRO A 810 21.13 -2.89 -32.33
C PRO A 810 22.38 -2.36 -31.61
N GLY A 811 22.24 -2.10 -30.30
CA GLY A 811 23.37 -1.74 -29.44
C GLY A 811 24.25 -2.95 -29.10
N SER A 812 25.30 -2.71 -28.32
CA SER A 812 26.16 -3.79 -27.80
C SER A 812 25.40 -4.75 -26.86
N ASP A 813 24.35 -4.26 -26.19
CA ASP A 813 23.35 -5.03 -25.42
C ASP A 813 22.02 -5.01 -26.19
N PRO A 814 21.43 -6.17 -26.54
CA PRO A 814 20.15 -6.22 -27.26
C PRO A 814 18.99 -5.50 -26.53
N LYS A 815 19.09 -5.32 -25.22
CA LYS A 815 18.13 -4.57 -24.41
C LYS A 815 18.37 -3.06 -24.37
N LYS A 816 19.51 -2.59 -24.93
CA LYS A 816 19.94 -1.19 -24.94
C LYS A 816 20.29 -0.78 -26.35
N PRO A 817 19.31 -0.54 -27.23
CA PRO A 817 19.59 -0.13 -28.59
C PRO A 817 20.25 1.25 -28.64
N ASP A 818 21.11 1.45 -29.63
CA ASP A 818 21.66 2.76 -29.98
C ASP A 818 20.72 3.46 -30.97
N ALA A 819 20.78 4.78 -31.01
CA ALA A 819 19.99 5.57 -31.96
C ALA A 819 20.72 6.86 -32.34
N THR A 820 20.33 7.44 -33.48
CA THR A 820 20.68 8.81 -33.84
C THR A 820 19.59 9.75 -33.35
N MET A 821 19.94 10.69 -32.48
CA MET A 821 19.05 11.72 -31.96
C MET A 821 19.38 13.08 -32.58
N ILE A 822 18.38 13.79 -33.08
CA ILE A 822 18.50 15.21 -33.38
C ILE A 822 18.01 16.02 -32.20
N ILE A 823 18.89 16.84 -31.65
CA ILE A 823 18.59 17.77 -30.54
C ILE A 823 19.41 19.05 -30.67
N LYS A 824 18.83 20.22 -30.40
CA LYS A 824 19.49 21.53 -30.54
C LYS A 824 20.18 21.69 -31.90
N ASN A 825 19.59 21.19 -32.98
CA ASN A 825 20.14 21.15 -34.36
C ASN A 825 21.48 20.39 -34.49
N LYS A 826 21.75 19.45 -33.62
CA LYS A 826 22.92 18.54 -33.65
C LYS A 826 22.45 17.10 -33.73
N GLU A 827 23.23 16.27 -34.41
CA GLU A 827 23.06 14.82 -34.44
C GLU A 827 23.95 14.20 -33.36
N LEU A 828 23.34 13.42 -32.46
CA LEU A 828 24.02 12.75 -31.37
C LEU A 828 23.73 11.24 -31.43
N THR A 829 24.76 10.44 -31.24
CA THR A 829 24.57 9.01 -30.98
C THR A 829 24.20 8.82 -29.52
N VAL A 830 23.07 8.17 -29.27
CA VAL A 830 22.50 7.93 -27.94
C VAL A 830 22.19 6.45 -27.73
N THR A 831 22.20 6.00 -26.48
CA THR A 831 21.87 4.62 -26.12
C THR A 831 20.63 4.60 -25.24
N ARG A 832 19.65 3.74 -25.52
CA ARG A 832 18.48 3.56 -24.66
C ARG A 832 18.89 2.87 -23.36
N GLY A 833 18.48 3.43 -22.22
CA GLY A 833 18.80 2.87 -20.93
C GLY A 833 17.77 3.27 -19.87
N TRP A 834 18.06 2.97 -18.61
CA TRP A 834 17.28 3.37 -17.47
C TRP A 834 18.18 4.02 -16.43
N GLN A 835 17.65 5.05 -15.75
CA GLN A 835 18.32 5.72 -14.65
C GLN A 835 17.40 5.79 -13.43
N LYS A 836 17.98 5.78 -12.23
CA LYS A 836 17.24 5.86 -10.97
C LYS A 836 16.85 7.30 -10.65
N ASP A 837 15.57 7.53 -10.44
CA ASP A 837 15.03 8.78 -9.90
C ASP A 837 14.57 8.55 -8.45
N TYR A 838 15.22 9.18 -7.50
CA TYR A 838 14.97 9.02 -6.07
C TYR A 838 13.99 10.04 -5.50
N ARG A 839 13.37 10.90 -6.31
CA ARG A 839 12.38 11.88 -5.83
C ARG A 839 11.20 11.25 -5.10
N LYS A 840 10.71 10.12 -5.61
CA LYS A 840 9.53 9.42 -5.09
C LYS A 840 9.89 8.28 -4.14
N ASP A 841 11.03 7.66 -4.34
CA ASP A 841 11.57 6.62 -3.48
C ASP A 841 13.04 6.93 -3.17
N PRO A 842 13.33 7.64 -2.07
CA PRO A 842 14.69 8.00 -1.69
C PRO A 842 15.61 6.80 -1.41
N LYS A 843 15.07 5.62 -1.19
CA LYS A 843 15.86 4.43 -0.83
C LYS A 843 16.20 3.56 -2.04
N HIS A 844 15.24 3.30 -2.92
CA HIS A 844 15.42 2.35 -4.03
C HIS A 844 15.46 3.01 -5.40
N GLY A 845 14.95 4.23 -5.50
CA GLY A 845 14.77 4.92 -6.78
C GLY A 845 13.72 4.24 -7.67
N ILE A 846 13.24 4.98 -8.65
CA ILE A 846 12.34 4.48 -9.69
C ILE A 846 13.10 4.48 -11.00
N ASP A 847 13.13 3.38 -11.74
CA ASP A 847 13.77 3.30 -13.04
C ASP A 847 13.00 4.16 -14.05
N ILE A 848 13.65 5.19 -14.55
CA ILE A 848 13.13 6.06 -15.62
C ILE A 848 13.84 5.70 -16.92
N PRO A 849 13.11 5.31 -17.97
CA PRO A 849 13.71 5.10 -19.27
C PRO A 849 14.20 6.43 -19.84
N CYS A 850 15.43 6.45 -20.37
CA CYS A 850 15.99 7.65 -20.99
C CYS A 850 16.95 7.31 -22.13
N TRP A 851 17.19 8.30 -22.98
CA TRP A 851 18.23 8.27 -24.00
C TRP A 851 19.53 8.86 -23.43
N PHE A 852 20.51 8.02 -23.31
CA PHE A 852 21.79 8.37 -22.68
C PHE A 852 22.73 9.04 -23.69
N VAL A 853 23.12 10.29 -23.42
CA VAL A 853 24.12 11.04 -24.19
C VAL A 853 25.48 10.81 -23.55
N HIS A 854 26.41 10.28 -24.30
CA HIS A 854 27.76 9.94 -23.84
C HIS A 854 28.70 11.15 -23.73
N ASN A 855 29.95 10.92 -23.32
CA ASN A 855 31.04 11.91 -23.31
C ASN A 855 30.68 13.19 -22.53
N ASN A 856 30.24 13.05 -21.26
CA ASN A 856 29.89 14.20 -20.40
C ASN A 856 28.79 15.10 -21.00
N GLY A 857 27.81 14.50 -21.69
CA GLY A 857 26.74 15.24 -22.35
C GLY A 857 27.18 16.08 -23.54
N ALA A 858 28.30 15.73 -24.19
CA ALA A 858 28.84 16.46 -25.33
C ALA A 858 27.81 16.65 -26.46
N GLY A 859 27.63 17.87 -26.92
CA GLY A 859 26.63 18.23 -27.93
C GLY A 859 25.22 18.53 -27.38
N LEU A 860 24.86 17.96 -26.24
CA LEU A 860 23.62 18.27 -25.51
C LEU A 860 23.80 19.51 -24.62
N VAL A 861 24.88 19.53 -23.84
CA VAL A 861 25.25 20.66 -22.99
C VAL A 861 25.74 21.82 -23.87
N ASP A 862 25.39 23.06 -23.52
CA ASP A 862 25.86 24.25 -24.21
C ASP A 862 27.34 24.49 -23.88
N GLY A 863 28.19 24.60 -24.91
CA GLY A 863 29.65 24.57 -24.74
C GLY A 863 30.18 23.18 -24.37
N VAL A 864 31.04 23.09 -23.40
CA VAL A 864 31.61 21.87 -22.83
C VAL A 864 31.39 21.83 -21.30
N HIS A 865 31.33 20.64 -20.72
CA HIS A 865 31.04 20.48 -19.27
C HIS A 865 32.07 21.22 -18.37
N THR A 866 33.31 21.40 -18.81
CA THR A 866 34.34 22.14 -18.08
C THR A 866 34.07 23.64 -18.01
N ASP A 867 33.21 24.22 -18.85
CA ASP A 867 32.79 25.62 -18.79
C ASP A 867 31.95 25.91 -17.54
N TYR A 868 31.44 24.85 -16.90
CA TYR A 868 30.62 24.91 -15.67
C TYR A 868 31.42 24.65 -14.40
N LEU A 869 32.75 24.50 -14.49
CA LEU A 869 33.61 24.47 -13.30
C LEU A 869 33.73 25.87 -12.69
N VAL A 870 33.46 25.99 -11.41
CA VAL A 870 33.54 27.24 -10.64
C VAL A 870 34.49 27.09 -9.48
N SER A 871 35.11 28.20 -9.07
CA SER A 871 36.16 28.19 -8.04
C SER A 871 35.64 28.12 -6.61
N SER A 872 34.34 28.31 -6.40
CA SER A 872 33.75 28.29 -5.06
C SER A 872 32.28 27.79 -5.07
N LEU A 873 31.81 27.37 -3.90
CA LEU A 873 30.43 26.89 -3.72
C LEU A 873 29.39 28.03 -3.80
N PHE A 874 29.82 29.34 -3.59
CA PHE A 874 28.98 30.55 -3.60
C PHE A 874 29.59 31.65 -4.41
#